data_8229090ac6ca076a79aeb112360838af
#
_entry.id   8229090ac6ca076a79aeb112360838af
#
_cell.length_a   1.000
_cell.length_b   1.000
_cell.length_c   1.000
_cell.angle_alpha   90.00
_cell.angle_beta   90.00
_cell.angle_gamma   90.00
#
_symmetry.space_group_name_H-M   'P 1'
#
loop_
_entity.id
_entity.type
_entity.pdbx_description
1 polymer ?
#
loop_
_entity_poly.entity_id
_entity_poly.type
_entity_poly.pdbx_seq_one_letter_code
_entity_poly.pdbx_strand_id
1 'polypeptide(L)'
;MPASFQSFSATTSRPWGRWILLVLGLLLMAALAWLKWGLDPWLRRKLEQQARTQTHGQYTLTVASLRTHLLSRSLHLGGVALRPATPTTADTLPRLTARLASLDLSGVGLLALLRGRTVPIDSLTLDSLRLDVAALARRPAPHPSRPLYQQRPLQLGYLALRHAGGRFGPATKPVGELADGTVSARDVLFTSAGATDTQRLAFAASWRALLRGPVGRLGGHTIKAQAVDFASAQQFLGIDSLHITPPAPGQGKPGAVRVLFTMPHAQLRGLRAAAWQHQGRLRADSLRLSTPHLTFWPPAQAPPPLWKLLAPVFKRADVRRVAIADGYLAVAGVDEAPAVRHLYGVATELRIDSLSQQAAARRVLYARTWVGHTGRLTATLFPPLYPTSIEHAFLNTNQQALRLTELALRPTIGPAQLNQYKGYQSTQLTAHIDEMRAEGFDFQLLSANSHVRIARVTAERPYLLARSDGRGPINHQPSIISPEAMRHLRAHLDVRRLDLRNGTIEASYRSASTPLVGTFGIAQLNATLYNVSNDPSRMSLAHPLTGTATGYLQGQCRAEVHLTTSLLDPQGRQHLRGSFGPAPFSLLNPMLKPTRLISFKSGQAQGIDFEEYVDREHIIGTVRARYSDLRINFLGYKGDEVKKTFFGRIKSGLANVVIRDQNPRPDGRVVTGDIQTPRELEFSTFTAWRQGLIVGFLHNVGIPKKLASKYGEADGGTPLPAPTDAPSRPATTADTPPRTQEPP
;
A
#
# COMPACT_ATOMS: atom_id res chain seq x y z
N MET A 1 -86.82 97.66 29.89
CA MET A 1 -86.32 96.79 30.95
C MET A 1 -84.99 96.29 30.52
N PRO A 2 -84.01 96.35 31.40
CA PRO A 2 -82.65 96.74 30.91
C PRO A 2 -81.79 95.53 30.54
N ALA A 3 -80.95 95.90 29.58
CA ALA A 3 -79.89 95.07 29.05
C ALA A 3 -78.67 95.11 29.95
N SER A 4 -77.99 93.98 30.17
CA SER A 4 -76.75 93.90 30.90
C SER A 4 -75.62 93.52 29.91
N PHE A 5 -74.65 94.41 29.78
CA PHE A 5 -73.37 94.18 29.07
C PHE A 5 -72.47 93.25 29.87
N GLN A 6 -71.98 92.23 29.27
CA GLN A 6 -70.85 91.46 29.80
C GLN A 6 -69.58 91.78 29.02
N SER A 7 -68.56 92.24 29.70
CA SER A 7 -67.23 92.56 29.22
C SER A 7 -66.41 91.31 29.02
N PHE A 8 -65.88 91.15 27.79
CA PHE A 8 -64.88 90.16 27.48
C PHE A 8 -63.48 90.60 27.94
N SER A 9 -62.91 89.81 28.91
CA SER A 9 -61.53 90.00 29.33
C SER A 9 -60.61 89.19 28.43
N ALA A 10 -59.73 89.86 27.76
CA ALA A 10 -58.67 89.26 26.91
C ALA A 10 -57.60 88.66 27.81
N THR A 11 -57.48 87.31 27.83
CA THR A 11 -56.38 86.61 28.47
C THR A 11 -55.15 86.66 27.57
N THR A 12 -54.13 87.43 27.97
CA THR A 12 -52.78 87.42 27.35
C THR A 12 -52.11 86.13 27.68
N SER A 13 -51.99 85.27 26.62
CA SER A 13 -51.18 84.03 26.66
C SER A 13 -49.70 84.41 26.78
N ARG A 14 -49.04 84.05 27.84
CA ARG A 14 -47.62 84.21 28.13
C ARG A 14 -46.78 83.44 27.06
N PRO A 15 -45.77 84.06 26.43
CA PRO A 15 -45.01 83.48 25.36
C PRO A 15 -44.03 82.37 25.79
N TRP A 16 -44.06 81.88 27.01
CA TRP A 16 -43.10 80.89 27.54
C TRP A 16 -43.20 79.50 26.88
N GLY A 17 -44.36 79.09 26.41
CA GLY A 17 -44.54 77.80 25.74
C GLY A 17 -43.82 77.74 24.41
N ARG A 18 -43.72 78.89 23.65
CA ARG A 18 -42.95 78.94 22.38
C ARG A 18 -41.47 78.89 22.59
N TRP A 19 -40.90 79.43 23.65
CA TRP A 19 -39.52 79.36 24.05
C TRP A 19 -39.11 77.96 24.48
N ILE A 20 -39.95 77.24 25.22
CA ILE A 20 -39.76 75.89 25.64
C ILE A 20 -39.71 74.92 24.41
N LEU A 21 -40.63 75.08 23.45
CA LEU A 21 -40.65 74.35 22.22
C LEU A 21 -39.42 74.64 21.34
N LEU A 22 -38.97 75.92 21.28
CA LEU A 22 -37.73 76.28 20.54
C LEU A 22 -36.48 75.71 21.22
N VAL A 23 -36.39 75.79 22.54
CA VAL A 23 -35.28 75.21 23.29
C VAL A 23 -35.27 73.66 23.16
N LEU A 24 -36.44 73.01 23.24
CA LEU A 24 -36.59 71.58 23.03
C LEU A 24 -36.22 71.16 21.56
N GLY A 25 -36.66 71.98 20.58
CA GLY A 25 -36.31 71.83 19.19
C GLY A 25 -34.80 72.03 18.93
N LEU A 26 -34.17 72.99 19.59
CA LEU A 26 -32.74 73.24 19.49
C LEU A 26 -31.91 72.17 20.21
N LEU A 27 -32.37 71.68 21.37
CA LEU A 27 -31.80 70.51 22.06
C LEU A 27 -31.94 69.23 21.22
N LEU A 28 -33.12 69.06 20.60
CA LEU A 28 -33.32 67.93 19.68
C LEU A 28 -32.43 68.01 18.44
N MET A 29 -32.31 69.21 17.83
CA MET A 29 -31.40 69.46 16.74
C MET A 29 -29.93 69.29 17.13
N ALA A 30 -29.54 69.81 18.29
CA ALA A 30 -28.19 69.60 18.83
C ALA A 30 -27.90 68.14 19.13
N ALA A 31 -28.87 67.39 19.69
CA ALA A 31 -28.80 65.96 19.93
C ALA A 31 -28.70 65.17 18.61
N LEU A 32 -29.49 65.53 17.58
CA LEU A 32 -29.43 64.95 16.23
C LEU A 32 -28.12 65.29 15.52
N ALA A 33 -27.62 66.53 15.65
CA ALA A 33 -26.33 66.94 15.14
C ALA A 33 -25.19 66.20 15.83
N TRP A 34 -25.22 66.09 17.17
CA TRP A 34 -24.25 65.27 17.90
C TRP A 34 -24.35 63.81 17.52
N LEU A 35 -25.55 63.26 17.35
CA LEU A 35 -25.81 61.89 16.92
C LEU A 35 -25.24 61.64 15.50
N LYS A 36 -25.29 62.69 14.64
CA LYS A 36 -24.81 62.59 13.24
C LYS A 36 -23.29 62.82 13.09
N TRP A 37 -22.69 63.70 13.92
CA TRP A 37 -21.29 64.12 13.73
C TRP A 37 -20.38 63.77 14.93
N GLY A 38 -20.92 63.51 16.10
CA GLY A 38 -20.16 63.23 17.31
C GLY A 38 -20.09 61.73 17.68
N LEU A 39 -21.12 60.95 17.30
CA LEU A 39 -21.24 59.55 17.68
C LEU A 39 -20.15 58.70 17.06
N ASP A 40 -19.91 58.84 15.78
CA ASP A 40 -18.95 58.04 15.02
C ASP A 40 -17.50 58.17 15.54
N PRO A 41 -16.95 59.43 15.69
CA PRO A 41 -15.62 59.59 16.27
C PRO A 41 -15.53 59.16 17.71
N TRP A 42 -16.57 59.33 18.51
CA TRP A 42 -16.61 58.87 19.91
C TRP A 42 -16.57 57.34 20.01
N LEU A 43 -17.42 56.66 19.25
CA LEU A 43 -17.43 55.19 19.18
C LEU A 43 -16.10 54.64 18.71
N ARG A 44 -15.50 55.24 17.68
CA ARG A 44 -14.19 54.84 17.18
C ARG A 44 -13.12 54.91 18.28
N ARG A 45 -13.00 56.03 18.99
CA ARG A 45 -12.05 56.20 20.09
C ARG A 45 -12.33 55.22 21.22
N LYS A 46 -13.61 54.99 21.55
CA LYS A 46 -14.03 54.04 22.57
C LYS A 46 -13.62 52.61 22.24
N LEU A 47 -13.82 52.18 20.99
CA LEU A 47 -13.42 50.87 20.52
C LEU A 47 -11.90 50.67 20.57
N GLU A 48 -11.13 51.63 20.08
CA GLU A 48 -9.65 51.60 20.08
C GLU A 48 -9.14 51.57 21.54
N GLN A 49 -9.70 52.39 22.45
CA GLN A 49 -9.34 52.43 23.87
C GLN A 49 -9.72 51.10 24.58
N GLN A 50 -10.91 50.58 24.32
CA GLN A 50 -11.39 49.34 24.93
C GLN A 50 -10.56 48.11 24.46
N ALA A 51 -10.18 48.05 23.19
CA ALA A 51 -9.25 47.03 22.67
C ALA A 51 -7.91 47.09 23.41
N ARG A 52 -7.36 48.29 23.59
CA ARG A 52 -6.08 48.48 24.33
C ARG A 52 -6.20 48.08 25.82
N THR A 53 -7.30 48.44 26.48
CA THR A 53 -7.52 48.12 27.89
C THR A 53 -7.73 46.65 28.12
N GLN A 54 -8.55 45.97 27.28
CA GLN A 54 -8.85 44.55 27.41
C GLN A 54 -7.67 43.63 27.07
N THR A 55 -6.76 44.12 26.22
CA THR A 55 -5.54 43.37 25.89
C THR A 55 -4.33 43.76 26.76
N HIS A 56 -4.58 44.52 27.86
CA HIS A 56 -3.52 45.02 28.76
C HIS A 56 -2.40 45.75 27.98
N GLY A 57 -2.76 46.47 26.89
CA GLY A 57 -1.83 47.18 26.06
C GLY A 57 -1.01 46.31 25.07
N GLN A 58 -1.22 44.99 25.03
CA GLN A 58 -0.48 44.08 24.12
C GLN A 58 -0.87 44.26 22.65
N TYR A 59 -2.05 44.82 22.38
CA TYR A 59 -2.51 45.09 21.00
C TYR A 59 -2.97 46.52 20.81
N THR A 60 -2.73 47.03 19.62
CA THR A 60 -3.27 48.29 19.12
C THR A 60 -4.29 48.02 18.03
N LEU A 61 -5.53 48.49 18.25
CA LEU A 61 -6.57 48.50 17.22
C LEU A 61 -6.61 49.90 16.60
N THR A 62 -6.62 49.96 15.26
CA THR A 62 -6.82 51.16 14.49
C THR A 62 -8.01 51.00 13.56
N VAL A 63 -8.89 51.97 13.48
CA VAL A 63 -10.07 52.00 12.61
C VAL A 63 -9.99 53.24 11.74
N ALA A 64 -9.91 53.11 10.41
CA ALA A 64 -9.79 54.27 9.52
C ALA A 64 -11.10 55.04 9.41
N SER A 65 -12.23 54.35 9.31
CA SER A 65 -13.56 54.98 9.27
C SER A 65 -14.60 54.15 10.05
N LEU A 66 -15.54 54.84 10.70
CA LEU A 66 -16.67 54.25 11.35
C LEU A 66 -17.91 55.08 10.97
N ARG A 67 -18.99 54.40 10.54
CA ARG A 67 -20.27 55.00 10.18
C ARG A 67 -21.39 54.22 10.82
N THR A 68 -22.25 54.92 11.57
CA THR A 68 -23.44 54.35 12.21
C THR A 68 -24.71 54.82 11.49
N HIS A 69 -25.63 53.90 11.24
CA HIS A 69 -26.94 54.21 10.67
C HIS A 69 -27.99 53.71 11.72
N LEU A 70 -28.47 54.61 12.57
CA LEU A 70 -29.36 54.29 13.68
C LEU A 70 -30.73 53.77 13.25
N LEU A 71 -31.29 54.30 12.13
CA LEU A 71 -32.56 53.85 11.59
C LEU A 71 -32.52 52.42 11.07
N SER A 72 -31.45 52.05 10.37
CA SER A 72 -31.21 50.71 9.86
C SER A 72 -30.49 49.77 10.86
N ARG A 73 -30.18 50.27 12.07
CA ARG A 73 -29.42 49.54 13.11
C ARG A 73 -28.15 48.93 12.57
N SER A 74 -27.45 49.64 11.69
CA SER A 74 -26.25 49.13 11.05
C SER A 74 -25.01 49.92 11.44
N LEU A 75 -23.87 49.24 11.45
CA LEU A 75 -22.54 49.78 11.72
C LEU A 75 -21.59 49.31 10.63
N HIS A 76 -20.92 50.28 10.01
CA HIS A 76 -19.86 50.01 9.02
C HIS A 76 -18.53 50.51 9.58
N LEU A 77 -17.53 49.60 9.60
CA LEU A 77 -16.13 49.88 9.89
C LEU A 77 -15.29 49.69 8.67
N GLY A 78 -14.49 50.67 8.31
CA GLY A 78 -13.54 50.56 7.19
C GLY A 78 -12.10 50.66 7.65
N GLY A 79 -11.22 49.87 7.04
CA GLY A 79 -9.79 49.90 7.30
C GLY A 79 -9.41 49.57 8.72
N VAL A 80 -9.87 48.40 9.23
CA VAL A 80 -9.59 47.93 10.60
C VAL A 80 -8.25 47.20 10.59
N ALA A 81 -7.33 47.59 11.48
CA ALA A 81 -6.07 46.88 11.67
C ALA A 81 -5.80 46.63 13.16
N LEU A 82 -5.51 45.39 13.49
CA LEU A 82 -5.06 44.95 14.80
C LEU A 82 -3.60 44.53 14.71
N ARG A 83 -2.74 45.14 15.50
CA ARG A 83 -1.30 44.84 15.52
C ARG A 83 -0.81 44.63 16.94
N PRO A 84 0.14 43.73 17.19
CA PRO A 84 0.77 43.64 18.48
C PRO A 84 1.51 44.95 18.78
N ALA A 85 1.43 45.44 20.01
CA ALA A 85 2.29 46.49 20.51
C ALA A 85 3.73 46.01 20.56
N THR A 86 4.69 46.93 20.80
CA THR A 86 6.12 46.63 20.83
C THR A 86 6.44 45.40 21.69
N PRO A 87 7.39 44.52 21.31
CA PRO A 87 7.62 43.25 22.01
C PRO A 87 8.04 43.50 23.46
N THR A 88 7.22 43.03 24.39
CA THR A 88 7.56 42.92 25.82
C THR A 88 7.89 41.44 26.10
N THR A 89 8.86 41.21 26.97
CA THR A 89 9.32 39.87 27.41
C THR A 89 8.26 39.03 28.11
N ALA A 90 7.06 39.58 28.33
CA ALA A 90 5.89 38.96 29.01
C ALA A 90 4.69 38.72 28.11
N ASP A 91 4.91 38.36 26.82
CA ASP A 91 3.80 38.06 25.89
C ASP A 91 3.00 36.84 26.37
N THR A 92 1.81 37.07 26.94
CA THR A 92 0.86 36.03 27.37
C THR A 92 -0.12 35.64 26.25
N LEU A 93 -0.24 36.48 25.20
CA LEU A 93 -1.15 36.27 24.07
C LEU A 93 -0.35 35.90 22.79
N PRO A 94 -0.91 35.10 21.88
CA PRO A 94 -0.26 34.81 20.60
C PRO A 94 -0.08 36.08 19.79
N ARG A 95 1.05 36.25 19.11
CA ARG A 95 1.27 37.39 18.22
C ARG A 95 0.33 37.28 17.01
N LEU A 96 -0.65 38.17 16.98
CA LEU A 96 -1.71 38.23 15.97
C LEU A 96 -1.60 39.56 15.21
N THR A 97 -1.53 39.49 13.89
CA THR A 97 -1.74 40.66 13.04
C THR A 97 -2.97 40.42 12.17
N ALA A 98 -3.96 41.29 12.30
CA ALA A 98 -5.15 41.23 11.47
C ALA A 98 -5.35 42.54 10.70
N ARG A 99 -5.73 42.43 9.44
CA ARG A 99 -6.15 43.56 8.60
C ARG A 99 -7.47 43.21 7.93
N LEU A 100 -8.42 44.14 7.97
CA LEU A 100 -9.76 43.96 7.44
C LEU A 100 -10.14 45.19 6.64
N ALA A 101 -10.57 45.05 5.41
CA ALA A 101 -10.96 46.18 4.58
C ALA A 101 -12.29 46.78 5.06
N SER A 102 -13.31 45.96 5.28
CA SER A 102 -14.59 46.39 5.86
C SER A 102 -15.20 45.35 6.80
N LEU A 103 -15.96 45.85 7.79
CA LEU A 103 -16.84 45.12 8.63
C LEU A 103 -18.22 45.77 8.63
N ASP A 104 -19.19 44.99 8.21
CA ASP A 104 -20.59 45.42 8.16
C ASP A 104 -21.43 44.63 9.19
N LEU A 105 -22.06 45.34 10.07
CA LEU A 105 -22.93 44.79 11.11
C LEU A 105 -24.36 45.37 10.91
N SER A 106 -25.35 44.51 10.87
CA SER A 106 -26.76 44.94 10.73
C SER A 106 -27.68 44.26 11.76
N GLY A 107 -28.79 44.96 12.06
CA GLY A 107 -29.84 44.44 12.91
C GLY A 107 -29.46 44.25 14.39
N VAL A 108 -28.66 45.16 14.93
CA VAL A 108 -28.24 45.06 16.37
C VAL A 108 -29.41 45.32 17.30
N GLY A 109 -29.71 44.38 18.20
CA GLY A 109 -30.76 44.47 19.20
C GLY A 109 -30.34 45.36 20.39
N LEU A 110 -30.46 46.70 20.24
CA LEU A 110 -30.01 47.68 21.23
C LEU A 110 -30.67 47.49 22.61
N LEU A 111 -31.96 47.13 22.66
CA LEU A 111 -32.68 46.86 23.92
C LEU A 111 -32.14 45.64 24.66
N ALA A 112 -31.74 44.60 23.92
CA ALA A 112 -31.14 43.41 24.52
C ALA A 112 -29.73 43.71 25.07
N LEU A 113 -28.97 44.56 24.36
CA LEU A 113 -27.64 45.03 24.79
C LEU A 113 -27.74 45.81 26.13
N LEU A 114 -28.72 46.70 26.25
CA LEU A 114 -28.95 47.49 27.47
C LEU A 114 -29.41 46.62 28.66
N ARG A 115 -30.14 45.54 28.40
CA ARG A 115 -30.67 44.62 29.44
C ARG A 115 -29.75 43.49 29.81
N GLY A 116 -28.53 43.44 29.25
CA GLY A 116 -27.55 42.36 29.49
C GLY A 116 -28.02 40.97 29.04
N ARG A 117 -28.98 40.89 28.10
CA ARG A 117 -29.48 39.62 27.50
C ARG A 117 -28.65 39.23 26.28
N THR A 118 -28.91 38.05 25.74
CA THR A 118 -28.33 37.61 24.44
C THR A 118 -28.67 38.65 23.37
N VAL A 119 -27.63 39.22 22.75
CA VAL A 119 -27.80 40.29 21.77
C VAL A 119 -28.06 39.67 20.39
N PRO A 120 -29.26 39.86 19.79
CA PRO A 120 -29.53 39.44 18.44
C PRO A 120 -28.85 40.41 17.44
N ILE A 121 -28.24 39.86 16.41
CA ILE A 121 -27.62 40.57 15.31
C ILE A 121 -28.07 39.86 14.04
N ASP A 122 -28.63 40.55 13.07
CA ASP A 122 -29.16 39.94 11.86
C ASP A 122 -28.02 39.45 10.97
N SER A 123 -27.00 40.28 10.70
CA SER A 123 -25.84 39.85 9.93
C SER A 123 -24.53 40.54 10.35
N LEU A 124 -23.43 39.78 10.20
CA LEU A 124 -22.05 40.25 10.32
C LEU A 124 -21.29 39.83 9.07
N THR A 125 -20.82 40.81 8.30
CA THR A 125 -19.98 40.58 7.12
C THR A 125 -18.59 41.16 7.34
N LEU A 126 -17.56 40.38 7.11
CA LEU A 126 -16.16 40.81 7.12
C LEU A 126 -15.60 40.64 5.71
N ASP A 127 -14.97 41.64 5.15
CA ASP A 127 -14.40 41.57 3.81
C ASP A 127 -12.90 41.86 3.82
N SER A 128 -12.18 41.06 3.01
CA SER A 128 -10.72 41.17 2.81
C SER A 128 -9.94 41.01 4.14
N LEU A 129 -10.31 39.98 4.95
CA LEU A 129 -9.60 39.68 6.18
C LEU A 129 -8.25 39.02 5.86
N ARG A 130 -7.17 39.66 6.31
CA ARG A 130 -5.82 39.08 6.33
C ARG A 130 -5.37 38.83 7.77
N LEU A 131 -5.12 37.56 8.12
CA LEU A 131 -4.86 37.12 9.48
C LEU A 131 -3.54 36.35 9.57
N ASP A 132 -2.52 36.96 10.15
CA ASP A 132 -1.24 36.31 10.43
C ASP A 132 -1.14 36.04 11.95
N VAL A 133 -1.06 34.74 12.31
CA VAL A 133 -0.98 34.28 13.70
C VAL A 133 0.35 33.56 13.91
N ALA A 134 1.25 34.17 14.64
CA ALA A 134 2.48 33.51 15.10
C ALA A 134 2.16 32.72 16.39
N ALA A 135 2.38 31.40 16.35
CA ALA A 135 2.21 30.56 17.53
C ALA A 135 3.24 30.93 18.61
N LEU A 136 2.81 30.99 19.86
CA LEU A 136 3.71 31.15 20.99
C LEU A 136 4.62 29.90 21.15
N ALA A 137 5.89 30.10 21.46
CA ALA A 137 6.85 29.03 21.76
C ALA A 137 6.48 28.24 23.03
N ARG A 138 5.78 28.89 23.99
CA ARG A 138 5.25 28.29 25.21
C ARG A 138 3.74 28.50 25.26
N ARG A 139 2.98 27.44 25.54
CA ARG A 139 1.57 27.58 25.94
C ARG A 139 1.56 28.22 27.34
N PRO A 140 0.92 29.38 27.54
CA PRO A 140 0.68 29.89 28.88
C PRO A 140 -0.17 28.89 29.64
N ALA A 141 0.02 28.79 30.96
CA ALA A 141 -0.85 27.99 31.81
C ALA A 141 -2.29 28.45 31.61
N PRO A 142 -3.26 27.56 31.52
CA PRO A 142 -4.67 27.95 31.35
C PRO A 142 -5.13 28.73 32.58
N HIS A 143 -5.26 30.05 32.44
CA HIS A 143 -5.96 30.83 33.45
C HIS A 143 -7.45 30.44 33.40
N PRO A 144 -8.14 30.26 34.54
CA PRO A 144 -9.55 29.95 34.62
C PRO A 144 -10.40 31.19 34.29
N SER A 145 -10.21 31.79 33.12
CA SER A 145 -11.08 32.85 32.62
C SER A 145 -12.34 32.23 32.03
N ARG A 146 -13.51 32.75 32.40
CA ARG A 146 -14.78 32.33 31.80
C ARG A 146 -14.72 32.53 30.30
N PRO A 147 -15.16 31.56 29.50
CA PRO A 147 -15.19 31.68 28.03
C PRO A 147 -15.96 32.92 27.57
N LEU A 148 -15.55 33.59 26.51
CA LEU A 148 -16.17 34.80 25.98
C LEU A 148 -17.68 34.69 25.76
N TYR A 149 -18.18 33.53 25.33
CA TYR A 149 -19.61 33.28 25.12
C TYR A 149 -20.44 33.25 26.41
N GLN A 150 -19.80 33.07 27.56
CA GLN A 150 -20.48 33.21 28.87
C GLN A 150 -20.50 34.64 29.35
N GLN A 151 -19.51 35.46 28.93
CA GLN A 151 -19.44 36.87 29.33
C GLN A 151 -20.34 37.78 28.47
N ARG A 152 -20.43 37.46 27.16
CA ARG A 152 -21.21 38.25 26.19
C ARG A 152 -21.91 37.31 25.21
N PRO A 153 -23.12 36.83 25.57
CA PRO A 153 -23.88 35.95 24.69
C PRO A 153 -24.39 36.73 23.46
N LEU A 154 -24.13 36.16 22.24
CA LEU A 154 -24.53 36.75 20.96
C LEU A 154 -25.30 35.71 20.15
N GLN A 155 -26.29 36.19 19.38
CA GLN A 155 -26.98 35.39 18.37
C GLN A 155 -26.87 36.12 17.03
N LEU A 156 -26.22 35.47 16.05
CA LEU A 156 -26.04 36.00 14.71
C LEU A 156 -26.90 35.20 13.73
N GLY A 157 -27.80 35.86 13.01
CA GLY A 157 -28.59 35.23 11.96
C GLY A 157 -27.69 34.76 10.80
N TYR A 158 -26.75 35.63 10.40
CA TYR A 158 -25.83 35.36 9.32
C TYR A 158 -24.42 35.91 9.59
N LEU A 159 -23.41 35.11 9.39
CA LEU A 159 -22.00 35.48 9.43
C LEU A 159 -21.38 35.21 8.03
N ALA A 160 -20.64 36.19 7.49
CA ALA A 160 -19.88 36.01 6.27
C ALA A 160 -18.46 36.56 6.42
N LEU A 161 -17.49 35.79 5.99
CA LEU A 161 -16.12 36.20 5.72
C LEU A 161 -15.90 36.09 4.21
N ARG A 162 -15.57 37.20 3.58
CA ARG A 162 -15.26 37.27 2.14
C ARG A 162 -13.78 37.60 1.98
N HIS A 163 -13.13 36.97 0.99
CA HIS A 163 -11.71 37.19 0.69
C HIS A 163 -10.79 37.07 1.93
N ALA A 164 -11.04 36.02 2.75
CA ALA A 164 -10.22 35.75 3.92
C ALA A 164 -8.94 35.01 3.55
N GLY A 165 -7.80 35.44 4.06
CA GLY A 165 -6.53 34.77 3.84
C GLY A 165 -5.55 35.02 5.01
N GLY A 166 -4.42 34.31 5.02
CA GLY A 166 -3.44 34.52 6.09
C GLY A 166 -2.54 33.33 6.33
N ARG A 167 -1.74 33.42 7.39
CA ARG A 167 -0.74 32.44 7.78
C ARG A 167 -0.85 32.12 9.27
N PHE A 168 -0.60 30.86 9.59
CA PHE A 168 -0.61 30.38 10.97
C PHE A 168 0.71 29.65 11.28
N GLY A 169 1.34 30.00 12.37
CA GLY A 169 2.61 29.41 12.84
C GLY A 169 3.80 30.34 12.70
N PRO A 170 5.03 29.86 13.03
CA PRO A 170 6.25 30.68 12.96
C PRO A 170 6.44 31.32 11.58
N ALA A 171 6.86 32.60 11.57
CA ALA A 171 7.01 33.37 10.30
C ALA A 171 7.97 32.68 9.31
N THR A 172 9.01 32.00 9.81
CA THR A 172 10.01 31.28 9.00
C THR A 172 9.51 29.96 8.44
N LYS A 173 8.52 29.30 9.10
CA LYS A 173 7.98 28.00 8.71
C LYS A 173 6.52 27.89 9.12
N PRO A 174 5.58 28.55 8.42
CA PRO A 174 4.17 28.51 8.80
C PRO A 174 3.63 27.09 8.74
N VAL A 175 2.78 26.74 9.72
CA VAL A 175 2.12 25.43 9.81
C VAL A 175 0.93 25.36 8.86
N GLY A 176 0.29 26.52 8.60
CA GLY A 176 -0.83 26.64 7.68
C GLY A 176 -0.83 27.97 6.95
N GLU A 177 -1.31 27.98 5.73
CA GLU A 177 -1.50 29.17 4.88
C GLU A 177 -2.82 29.05 4.13
N LEU A 178 -3.50 30.16 3.95
CA LEU A 178 -4.70 30.29 3.11
C LEU A 178 -4.53 31.48 2.19
N ALA A 179 -4.58 31.24 0.89
CA ALA A 179 -4.45 32.31 -0.11
C ALA A 179 -5.71 33.19 -0.15
N ASP A 180 -6.87 32.56 -0.29
CA ASP A 180 -8.17 33.20 -0.31
C ASP A 180 -9.25 32.24 0.19
N GLY A 181 -10.31 32.78 0.79
CA GLY A 181 -11.43 31.97 1.26
C GLY A 181 -12.69 32.78 1.48
N THR A 182 -13.81 32.14 1.20
CA THR A 182 -15.14 32.64 1.56
C THR A 182 -15.76 31.66 2.53
N VAL A 183 -16.14 32.15 3.71
CA VAL A 183 -16.75 31.33 4.76
C VAL A 183 -18.04 32.00 5.18
N SER A 184 -19.12 31.24 5.30
CA SER A 184 -20.38 31.75 5.84
C SER A 184 -21.00 30.77 6.83
N ALA A 185 -21.71 31.31 7.79
CA ALA A 185 -22.47 30.55 8.77
C ALA A 185 -23.87 31.14 8.97
N ARG A 186 -24.81 30.28 9.29
CA ARG A 186 -26.19 30.68 9.60
C ARG A 186 -26.57 30.25 10.99
N ASP A 187 -27.38 31.06 11.63
CA ASP A 187 -27.90 30.87 13.00
C ASP A 187 -26.75 30.49 13.97
N VAL A 188 -25.85 31.44 14.18
CA VAL A 188 -24.69 31.29 15.06
C VAL A 188 -25.12 31.70 16.48
N LEU A 189 -25.20 30.72 17.39
CA LEU A 189 -25.59 30.90 18.77
C LEU A 189 -24.34 30.90 19.67
N PHE A 190 -23.69 32.05 19.80
CA PHE A 190 -22.49 32.21 20.62
C PHE A 190 -22.87 32.38 22.08
N THR A 191 -23.35 31.30 22.70
CA THR A 191 -23.87 31.21 24.08
C THR A 191 -23.45 29.88 24.71
N SER A 192 -23.67 29.72 26.02
CA SER A 192 -23.45 28.42 26.68
C SER A 192 -24.31 27.30 26.07
N ALA A 193 -25.56 27.58 25.69
CA ALA A 193 -26.43 26.64 25.02
C ALA A 193 -25.87 26.25 23.65
N GLY A 194 -25.38 27.21 22.85
CA GLY A 194 -24.75 26.91 21.55
C GLY A 194 -23.44 26.12 21.66
N ALA A 195 -22.68 26.29 22.75
CA ALA A 195 -21.47 25.55 23.02
C ALA A 195 -21.72 24.06 23.35
N THR A 196 -22.85 23.76 24.01
CA THR A 196 -23.24 22.41 24.42
C THR A 196 -24.11 21.67 23.40
N ASP A 197 -24.64 22.39 22.41
CA ASP A 197 -25.49 21.82 21.37
C ASP A 197 -24.65 20.91 20.42
N THR A 198 -24.83 19.61 20.50
CA THR A 198 -24.12 18.61 19.74
C THR A 198 -24.51 18.57 18.24
N GLN A 199 -25.55 19.26 17.83
CA GLN A 199 -25.97 19.39 16.45
C GLN A 199 -25.30 20.58 15.74
N ARG A 200 -24.79 21.54 16.48
CA ARG A 200 -24.11 22.72 15.96
C ARG A 200 -22.61 22.45 15.73
N LEU A 201 -22.12 22.95 14.61
CA LEU A 201 -20.69 22.98 14.33
C LEU A 201 -20.17 24.39 14.68
N ALA A 202 -19.20 24.49 15.59
CA ALA A 202 -18.64 25.78 16.01
C ALA A 202 -19.74 26.87 16.25
N PHE A 203 -20.72 26.55 17.08
CA PHE A 203 -21.86 27.42 17.44
C PHE A 203 -22.90 27.66 16.32
N ALA A 204 -22.67 27.31 15.07
CA ALA A 204 -23.61 27.58 13.98
C ALA A 204 -24.43 26.34 13.60
N ALA A 205 -25.68 26.56 13.18
CA ALA A 205 -26.53 25.51 12.62
C ALA A 205 -25.99 25.01 11.24
N SER A 206 -25.42 25.91 10.46
CA SER A 206 -24.78 25.50 9.19
C SER A 206 -23.58 26.37 8.85
N TRP A 207 -22.59 25.73 8.19
CA TRP A 207 -21.41 26.35 7.63
C TRP A 207 -21.30 26.06 6.15
N ARG A 208 -20.82 27.05 5.40
CA ARG A 208 -20.32 26.87 4.04
C ARG A 208 -18.95 27.56 3.92
N ALA A 209 -17.96 26.87 3.38
CA ALA A 209 -16.62 27.40 3.19
C ALA A 209 -16.10 26.97 1.82
N LEU A 210 -15.56 27.92 1.07
CA LEU A 210 -14.79 27.70 -0.13
C LEU A 210 -13.41 28.31 0.11
N LEU A 211 -12.40 27.44 0.27
CA LEU A 211 -11.02 27.82 0.53
C LEU A 211 -10.20 27.59 -0.74
N ARG A 212 -9.42 28.56 -1.18
CA ARG A 212 -8.54 28.49 -2.34
C ARG A 212 -7.08 28.56 -1.94
N GLY A 213 -6.28 27.62 -2.46
CA GLY A 213 -4.87 27.49 -2.17
C GLY A 213 -4.54 27.24 -0.69
N PRO A 214 -5.32 26.40 0.06
CA PRO A 214 -4.93 26.06 1.43
C PRO A 214 -3.66 25.22 1.42
N VAL A 215 -2.73 25.56 2.31
CA VAL A 215 -1.49 24.85 2.56
C VAL A 215 -1.42 24.50 4.04
N GLY A 216 -1.10 23.25 4.35
CA GLY A 216 -0.89 22.79 5.71
C GLY A 216 0.35 21.92 5.85
N ARG A 217 0.82 21.71 7.09
CA ARG A 217 1.94 20.81 7.39
C ARG A 217 1.56 19.86 8.49
N LEU A 218 1.74 18.56 8.22
CA LEU A 218 1.42 17.50 9.17
C LEU A 218 2.51 16.42 9.12
N GLY A 219 3.10 16.07 10.25
CA GLY A 219 4.13 15.00 10.33
C GLY A 219 5.34 15.23 9.43
N GLY A 220 5.69 16.50 9.15
CA GLY A 220 6.78 16.87 8.23
C GLY A 220 6.36 16.96 6.75
N HIS A 221 5.19 16.43 6.39
CA HIS A 221 4.64 16.53 5.03
C HIS A 221 4.01 17.90 4.80
N THR A 222 4.12 18.41 3.58
CA THR A 222 3.40 19.59 3.12
C THR A 222 2.16 19.13 2.36
N ILE A 223 0.99 19.62 2.79
CA ILE A 223 -0.33 19.30 2.21
C ILE A 223 -0.82 20.56 1.50
N LYS A 224 -1.06 20.50 0.21
CA LYS A 224 -1.59 21.60 -0.60
C LYS A 224 -2.85 21.13 -1.32
N ALA A 225 -3.87 22.00 -1.39
CA ALA A 225 -5.00 21.80 -2.27
C ALA A 225 -5.25 23.06 -3.10
N GLN A 226 -5.80 22.89 -4.28
CA GLN A 226 -6.23 24.03 -5.09
C GLN A 226 -7.49 24.66 -4.51
N ALA A 227 -8.47 23.82 -4.16
CA ALA A 227 -9.69 24.26 -3.50
C ALA A 227 -10.20 23.21 -2.50
N VAL A 228 -10.87 23.71 -1.46
CA VAL A 228 -11.64 22.91 -0.51
C VAL A 228 -13.02 23.53 -0.41
N ASP A 229 -14.06 22.79 -0.80
CA ASP A 229 -15.49 23.18 -0.67
C ASP A 229 -16.12 22.35 0.45
N PHE A 230 -16.57 23.05 1.47
CA PHE A 230 -17.23 22.45 2.62
C PHE A 230 -18.64 23.04 2.82
N ALA A 231 -19.62 22.18 2.97
CA ALA A 231 -21.00 22.59 3.21
C ALA A 231 -21.67 21.65 4.22
N SER A 232 -21.78 22.09 5.50
CA SER A 232 -22.28 21.23 6.58
C SER A 232 -23.76 20.87 6.42
N ALA A 233 -24.60 21.77 5.88
CA ALA A 233 -26.02 21.50 5.63
C ALA A 233 -26.22 20.47 4.52
N GLN A 234 -25.37 20.45 3.49
CA GLN A 234 -25.34 19.44 2.44
C GLN A 234 -24.53 18.18 2.84
N GLN A 235 -23.94 18.19 4.04
CA GLN A 235 -23.06 17.12 4.50
C GLN A 235 -21.95 16.77 3.50
N PHE A 236 -21.34 17.78 2.91
CA PHE A 236 -20.43 17.67 1.79
C PHE A 236 -19.06 18.29 2.11
N LEU A 237 -18.01 17.58 1.67
CA LEU A 237 -16.63 18.08 1.60
C LEU A 237 -16.03 17.65 0.26
N GLY A 238 -15.66 18.62 -0.57
CA GLY A 238 -14.91 18.45 -1.81
C GLY A 238 -13.48 18.94 -1.64
N ILE A 239 -12.53 18.27 -2.26
CA ILE A 239 -11.13 18.69 -2.30
C ILE A 239 -10.65 18.55 -3.74
N ASP A 240 -10.13 19.63 -4.31
CA ASP A 240 -9.58 19.66 -5.64
C ASP A 240 -8.06 19.80 -5.62
N SER A 241 -7.39 19.04 -6.48
CA SER A 241 -5.93 19.03 -6.67
C SER A 241 -5.16 18.91 -5.35
N LEU A 242 -5.42 17.83 -4.60
CA LEU A 242 -4.69 17.53 -3.37
C LEU A 242 -3.28 17.03 -3.68
N HIS A 243 -2.28 17.67 -3.10
CA HIS A 243 -0.87 17.28 -3.17
C HIS A 243 -0.28 17.15 -1.77
N ILE A 244 0.24 15.97 -1.43
CA ILE A 244 0.99 15.72 -0.20
C ILE A 244 2.43 15.42 -0.59
N THR A 245 3.36 16.28 -0.17
CA THR A 245 4.78 16.17 -0.48
C THR A 245 5.54 15.74 0.78
N PRO A 246 6.37 14.69 0.73
CA PRO A 246 7.15 14.25 1.87
C PRO A 246 8.26 15.26 2.23
N PRO A 247 8.82 15.19 3.45
CA PRO A 247 10.01 15.93 3.80
C PRO A 247 11.20 15.48 2.95
N ALA A 248 12.18 16.37 2.75
CA ALA A 248 13.42 16.02 2.06
C ALA A 248 14.14 14.84 2.76
N PRO A 249 14.92 14.03 2.03
CA PRO A 249 15.73 12.96 2.64
C PRO A 249 16.56 13.48 3.81
N GLY A 250 16.54 12.76 4.93
CA GLY A 250 17.27 13.16 6.15
C GLY A 250 16.60 14.21 7.04
N GLN A 251 15.48 14.84 6.60
CA GLN A 251 14.78 15.87 7.39
C GLN A 251 13.60 15.34 8.22
N GLY A 252 13.27 14.07 8.12
CA GLY A 252 12.17 13.43 8.88
C GLY A 252 12.63 12.86 10.21
N LYS A 253 11.68 12.59 11.12
CA LYS A 253 11.95 11.77 12.29
C LYS A 253 12.35 10.35 11.84
N PRO A 254 13.31 9.67 12.51
CA PRO A 254 13.62 8.28 12.24
C PRO A 254 12.35 7.43 12.25
N GLY A 255 12.15 6.56 11.25
CA GLY A 255 10.96 5.73 11.15
C GLY A 255 9.68 6.43 10.67
N ALA A 256 9.73 7.72 10.31
CA ALA A 256 8.57 8.41 9.74
C ALA A 256 8.24 7.87 8.33
N VAL A 257 6.96 7.55 8.12
CA VAL A 257 6.45 7.18 6.80
C VAL A 257 6.58 8.38 5.85
N ARG A 258 7.23 8.20 4.71
CA ARG A 258 7.35 9.22 3.66
C ARG A 258 6.38 8.87 2.54
N VAL A 259 5.50 9.83 2.22
CA VAL A 259 4.42 9.64 1.24
C VAL A 259 4.38 10.81 0.26
N LEU A 260 4.39 10.50 -1.03
CA LEU A 260 3.98 11.41 -2.09
C LEU A 260 2.58 11.00 -2.52
N PHE A 261 1.62 11.91 -2.39
CA PHE A 261 0.25 11.64 -2.77
C PHE A 261 -0.29 12.80 -3.60
N THR A 262 -0.87 12.48 -4.74
CA THR A 262 -1.55 13.44 -5.60
C THR A 262 -2.92 12.92 -5.97
N MET A 263 -3.91 13.79 -6.01
CA MET A 263 -5.28 13.42 -6.32
C MET A 263 -6.02 14.61 -6.90
N PRO A 264 -6.50 14.54 -8.15
CA PRO A 264 -7.25 15.63 -8.78
C PRO A 264 -8.52 15.98 -8.03
N HIS A 265 -9.28 14.99 -7.57
CA HIS A 265 -10.58 15.25 -6.97
C HIS A 265 -10.95 14.21 -5.91
N ALA A 266 -11.42 14.70 -4.74
CA ALA A 266 -12.02 13.88 -3.69
C ALA A 266 -13.37 14.46 -3.27
N GLN A 267 -14.33 13.57 -2.99
CA GLN A 267 -15.65 13.93 -2.49
C GLN A 267 -16.02 13.06 -1.29
N LEU A 268 -16.39 13.73 -0.21
CA LEU A 268 -16.96 13.11 0.98
C LEU A 268 -18.42 13.57 1.11
N ARG A 269 -19.37 12.65 1.11
CA ARG A 269 -20.80 12.93 1.24
C ARG A 269 -21.38 12.25 2.48
N GLY A 270 -22.44 12.83 3.04
CA GLY A 270 -23.01 12.38 4.29
C GLY A 270 -22.11 12.67 5.50
N LEU A 271 -21.26 13.71 5.40
CA LEU A 271 -20.32 14.08 6.46
C LEU A 271 -21.06 14.72 7.64
N ARG A 272 -20.99 14.09 8.80
CA ARG A 272 -21.56 14.61 10.06
C ARG A 272 -20.49 15.41 10.80
N ALA A 273 -20.31 16.66 10.36
CA ALA A 273 -19.24 17.54 10.85
C ALA A 273 -19.34 17.86 12.35
N ALA A 274 -20.55 18.03 12.90
CA ALA A 274 -20.76 18.24 14.34
C ALA A 274 -20.24 17.06 15.18
N ALA A 275 -20.50 15.82 14.77
CA ALA A 275 -19.99 14.64 15.46
C ALA A 275 -18.44 14.57 15.42
N TRP A 276 -17.82 15.04 14.35
CA TRP A 276 -16.36 15.16 14.27
C TRP A 276 -15.82 16.15 15.30
N GLN A 277 -16.41 17.35 15.41
CA GLN A 277 -15.98 18.36 16.37
C GLN A 277 -16.16 17.91 17.84
N HIS A 278 -17.34 17.40 18.19
CA HIS A 278 -17.68 17.12 19.59
C HIS A 278 -17.11 15.79 20.10
N GLN A 279 -17.01 14.78 19.23
CA GLN A 279 -16.63 13.41 19.61
C GLN A 279 -15.27 12.97 19.01
N GLY A 280 -14.65 13.78 18.14
CA GLY A 280 -13.49 13.38 17.36
C GLY A 280 -13.81 12.24 16.37
N ARG A 281 -15.09 12.08 15.99
CA ARG A 281 -15.59 10.95 15.20
C ARG A 281 -16.05 11.41 13.83
N LEU A 282 -15.23 11.15 12.84
CA LEU A 282 -15.57 11.40 11.44
C LEU A 282 -16.56 10.35 10.95
N ARG A 283 -17.77 10.76 10.57
CA ARG A 283 -18.79 9.89 9.99
C ARG A 283 -19.18 10.41 8.62
N ALA A 284 -19.19 9.53 7.60
CA ALA A 284 -19.63 9.85 6.27
C ALA A 284 -20.31 8.68 5.59
N ASP A 285 -21.18 8.94 4.62
CA ASP A 285 -21.85 7.90 3.86
C ASP A 285 -20.96 7.41 2.71
N SER A 286 -20.26 8.33 2.02
CA SER A 286 -19.37 7.93 0.94
C SER A 286 -18.15 8.83 0.83
N LEU A 287 -17.02 8.20 0.46
CA LEU A 287 -15.78 8.84 0.03
C LEU A 287 -15.45 8.36 -1.38
N ARG A 288 -15.34 9.28 -2.33
CA ARG A 288 -14.91 9.00 -3.69
C ARG A 288 -13.55 9.65 -3.93
N LEU A 289 -12.59 8.87 -4.38
CA LEU A 289 -11.25 9.28 -4.74
C LEU A 289 -11.08 9.07 -6.25
N SER A 290 -10.83 10.14 -6.99
CA SER A 290 -10.64 10.09 -8.44
C SER A 290 -9.16 10.21 -8.77
N THR A 291 -8.63 9.25 -9.49
CA THR A 291 -7.24 9.15 -9.95
C THR A 291 -6.21 9.44 -8.83
N PRO A 292 -6.31 8.77 -7.66
CA PRO A 292 -5.34 8.96 -6.60
C PRO A 292 -4.00 8.31 -6.98
N HIS A 293 -2.92 9.06 -6.93
CA HIS A 293 -1.56 8.56 -7.11
C HIS A 293 -0.82 8.56 -5.78
N LEU A 294 -0.45 7.40 -5.32
CA LEU A 294 0.27 7.19 -4.06
C LEU A 294 1.63 6.55 -4.34
N THR A 295 2.69 7.24 -3.93
CA THR A 295 4.04 6.69 -3.87
C THR A 295 4.53 6.74 -2.44
N PHE A 296 4.97 5.62 -1.89
CA PHE A 296 5.48 5.58 -0.52
C PHE A 296 6.89 4.97 -0.46
N TRP A 297 7.69 5.45 0.48
CA TRP A 297 9.01 4.91 0.81
C TRP A 297 8.88 4.03 2.04
N PRO A 298 9.20 2.73 1.94
CA PRO A 298 9.16 1.84 3.08
C PRO A 298 10.12 2.35 4.16
N PRO A 299 9.66 2.54 5.39
CA PRO A 299 10.55 2.89 6.49
C PRO A 299 11.38 1.66 6.90
N ALA A 300 12.59 1.89 7.44
CA ALA A 300 13.46 0.82 7.95
C ALA A 300 12.82 0.01 9.10
N GLN A 301 11.90 0.63 9.84
CA GLN A 301 11.13 0.00 10.91
C GLN A 301 9.65 -0.06 10.51
N ALA A 302 8.90 -1.03 11.08
CA ALA A 302 7.48 -1.14 10.84
C ALA A 302 6.76 0.20 11.13
N PRO A 303 5.99 0.75 10.17
CA PRO A 303 5.31 2.02 10.36
C PRO A 303 4.23 1.90 11.43
N PRO A 304 3.93 2.98 12.15
CA PRO A 304 2.80 3.00 13.05
C PRO A 304 1.50 2.75 12.28
N PRO A 305 0.52 2.09 12.89
CA PRO A 305 -0.75 1.81 12.23
C PRO A 305 -1.48 3.10 11.81
N LEU A 306 -2.26 3.02 10.72
CA LEU A 306 -2.93 4.17 10.11
C LEU A 306 -3.79 4.97 11.11
N TRP A 307 -4.50 4.30 12.03
CA TRP A 307 -5.29 4.98 13.05
C TRP A 307 -4.45 5.88 13.97
N LYS A 308 -3.20 5.48 14.25
CA LYS A 308 -2.26 6.27 15.07
C LYS A 308 -1.72 7.47 14.31
N LEU A 309 -1.48 7.32 13.00
CA LEU A 309 -1.06 8.41 12.12
C LEU A 309 -2.15 9.48 11.98
N LEU A 310 -3.42 9.06 11.92
CA LEU A 310 -4.57 9.95 11.73
C LEU A 310 -5.20 10.45 13.06
N ALA A 311 -4.72 9.98 14.21
CA ALA A 311 -5.22 10.39 15.51
C ALA A 311 -5.23 11.92 15.76
N PRO A 312 -4.30 12.73 15.23
CA PRO A 312 -4.40 14.19 15.35
C PRO A 312 -5.60 14.80 14.62
N VAL A 313 -6.15 14.11 13.61
CA VAL A 313 -7.28 14.59 12.80
C VAL A 313 -8.61 14.06 13.33
N PHE A 314 -8.68 12.80 13.68
CA PHE A 314 -9.86 12.16 14.26
C PHE A 314 -9.48 10.96 15.14
N LYS A 315 -10.28 10.71 16.18
CA LYS A 315 -10.14 9.52 17.05
C LYS A 315 -10.66 8.25 16.37
N ARG A 316 -11.69 8.42 15.54
CA ARG A 316 -12.32 7.35 14.78
C ARG A 316 -12.90 7.88 13.48
N ALA A 317 -12.77 7.14 12.39
CA ALA A 317 -13.46 7.37 11.14
C ALA A 317 -14.37 6.19 10.78
N ASP A 318 -15.63 6.47 10.46
CA ASP A 318 -16.61 5.51 9.93
C ASP A 318 -17.10 6.03 8.58
N VAL A 319 -16.79 5.32 7.48
CA VAL A 319 -17.24 5.64 6.13
C VAL A 319 -17.97 4.44 5.56
N ARG A 320 -19.25 4.60 5.19
CA ARG A 320 -20.06 3.48 4.71
C ARG A 320 -19.53 2.90 3.40
N ARG A 321 -19.13 3.74 2.47
CA ARG A 321 -18.63 3.33 1.16
C ARG A 321 -17.43 4.19 0.75
N VAL A 322 -16.33 3.56 0.39
CA VAL A 322 -15.16 4.20 -0.23
C VAL A 322 -15.05 3.68 -1.66
N ALA A 323 -14.92 4.57 -2.63
CA ALA A 323 -14.70 4.24 -4.02
C ALA A 323 -13.41 4.87 -4.53
N ILE A 324 -12.56 4.07 -5.12
CA ILE A 324 -11.31 4.46 -5.79
C ILE A 324 -11.53 4.26 -7.29
N ALA A 325 -11.27 5.27 -8.08
CA ALA A 325 -11.35 5.21 -9.54
C ALA A 325 -10.00 5.59 -10.14
N ASP A 326 -9.45 4.69 -10.96
CA ASP A 326 -8.20 4.87 -11.71
C ASP A 326 -6.98 5.25 -10.84
N GLY A 327 -6.78 4.51 -9.74
CA GLY A 327 -5.69 4.76 -8.82
C GLY A 327 -4.34 4.25 -9.32
N TYR A 328 -3.27 4.87 -8.84
CA TYR A 328 -1.89 4.42 -9.01
C TYR A 328 -1.23 4.26 -7.64
N LEU A 329 -0.55 3.14 -7.44
CA LEU A 329 0.20 2.84 -6.21
C LEU A 329 1.61 2.39 -6.57
N ALA A 330 2.62 2.99 -5.99
CA ALA A 330 4.01 2.58 -6.16
C ALA A 330 4.80 2.62 -4.85
N VAL A 331 5.81 1.78 -4.77
CA VAL A 331 6.84 1.80 -3.73
C VAL A 331 8.05 2.54 -4.29
N ALA A 332 8.68 3.43 -3.56
CA ALA A 332 9.87 4.15 -3.98
C ALA A 332 11.10 3.79 -3.12
N GLY A 333 12.29 4.09 -3.62
CA GLY A 333 13.55 3.82 -2.91
C GLY A 333 14.01 2.36 -2.99
N VAL A 334 13.42 1.59 -3.88
CA VAL A 334 13.83 0.24 -4.26
C VAL A 334 14.02 0.24 -5.77
N ASP A 335 15.11 -0.33 -6.27
CA ASP A 335 15.32 -0.46 -7.71
C ASP A 335 14.18 -1.28 -8.33
N GLU A 336 13.63 -0.80 -9.45
CA GLU A 336 12.49 -1.42 -10.13
C GLU A 336 11.29 -1.69 -9.19
N ALA A 337 10.89 -0.63 -8.52
CA ALA A 337 9.89 -0.65 -7.47
C ALA A 337 8.54 -1.24 -7.91
N PRO A 338 7.86 -2.00 -7.03
CA PRO A 338 6.52 -2.49 -7.29
C PRO A 338 5.53 -1.36 -7.56
N ALA A 339 4.72 -1.52 -8.62
CA ALA A 339 3.69 -0.56 -8.98
C ALA A 339 2.39 -1.24 -9.42
N VAL A 340 1.28 -0.61 -9.11
CA VAL A 340 -0.08 -0.99 -9.50
C VAL A 340 -0.69 0.17 -10.27
N ARG A 341 -1.15 -0.07 -11.48
CA ARG A 341 -1.80 0.93 -12.34
C ARG A 341 -3.27 0.60 -12.53
N HIS A 342 -4.06 1.64 -12.78
CA HIS A 342 -5.50 1.50 -13.04
C HIS A 342 -6.22 0.72 -11.94
N LEU A 343 -5.99 1.15 -10.67
CA LEU A 343 -6.64 0.56 -9.51
C LEU A 343 -8.07 1.09 -9.38
N TYR A 344 -9.04 0.20 -9.49
CA TYR A 344 -10.45 0.45 -9.19
C TYR A 344 -10.86 -0.37 -7.98
N GLY A 345 -11.49 0.25 -7.01
CA GLY A 345 -11.87 -0.46 -5.81
C GLY A 345 -13.04 0.17 -5.08
N VAL A 346 -13.86 -0.68 -4.48
CA VAL A 346 -14.95 -0.28 -3.58
C VAL A 346 -14.77 -1.01 -2.27
N ALA A 347 -14.67 -0.23 -1.19
CA ALA A 347 -14.71 -0.74 0.17
C ALA A 347 -16.05 -0.40 0.83
N THR A 348 -16.54 -1.30 1.66
CA THR A 348 -17.75 -1.06 2.46
C THR A 348 -17.43 -1.06 3.94
N GLU A 349 -18.15 -0.23 4.70
CA GLU A 349 -18.02 -0.11 6.15
C GLU A 349 -16.57 0.08 6.60
N LEU A 350 -15.85 1.04 5.98
CA LEU A 350 -14.51 1.41 6.42
C LEU A 350 -14.58 1.97 7.84
N ARG A 351 -13.77 1.43 8.74
CA ARG A 351 -13.59 1.91 10.10
C ARG A 351 -12.12 2.00 10.44
N ILE A 352 -11.67 3.18 10.82
CA ILE A 352 -10.29 3.43 11.25
C ILE A 352 -10.31 3.83 12.72
N ASP A 353 -9.93 2.91 13.59
CA ASP A 353 -9.70 3.09 15.03
C ASP A 353 -8.72 2.00 15.53
N SER A 354 -8.37 2.03 16.80
CA SER A 354 -7.46 1.06 17.42
C SER A 354 -7.98 -0.38 17.42
N LEU A 355 -9.31 -0.56 17.40
CA LEU A 355 -9.94 -1.88 17.43
C LEU A 355 -10.04 -2.52 16.06
N SER A 356 -10.00 -1.72 15.00
CA SER A 356 -10.23 -2.18 13.61
C SER A 356 -9.14 -3.10 13.07
N GLN A 357 -7.96 -3.13 13.69
CA GLN A 357 -6.85 -4.03 13.32
C GLN A 357 -6.87 -5.35 14.09
N GLN A 358 -7.69 -5.47 15.13
CA GLN A 358 -7.77 -6.71 15.91
C GLN A 358 -8.43 -7.81 15.06
N ALA A 359 -7.97 -9.06 15.21
CA ALA A 359 -8.55 -10.20 14.50
C ALA A 359 -10.07 -10.35 14.72
N ALA A 360 -10.54 -10.04 15.92
CA ALA A 360 -11.96 -10.06 16.27
C ALA A 360 -12.81 -9.06 15.45
N ALA A 361 -12.22 -8.01 14.89
CA ALA A 361 -12.94 -7.02 14.09
C ALA A 361 -13.35 -7.55 12.70
N ARG A 362 -12.75 -8.64 12.23
CA ARG A 362 -12.99 -9.27 10.93
C ARG A 362 -12.96 -8.29 9.76
N ARG A 363 -11.92 -7.42 9.72
CA ARG A 363 -11.73 -6.38 8.70
C ARG A 363 -10.49 -6.63 7.87
N VAL A 364 -10.57 -6.29 6.60
CA VAL A 364 -9.44 -6.30 5.66
C VAL A 364 -9.09 -4.84 5.38
N LEU A 365 -7.86 -4.41 5.68
CA LEU A 365 -7.42 -3.03 5.50
C LEU A 365 -8.47 -2.01 5.99
N TYR A 366 -8.94 -2.20 7.23
CA TYR A 366 -9.94 -1.36 7.91
C TYR A 366 -11.38 -1.45 7.36
N ALA A 367 -11.65 -2.08 6.23
CA ALA A 367 -13.00 -2.25 5.69
C ALA A 367 -13.58 -3.63 5.96
N ARG A 368 -14.89 -3.74 5.94
CA ARG A 368 -15.58 -5.03 6.03
C ARG A 368 -15.40 -5.85 4.77
N THR A 369 -15.56 -5.21 3.62
CA THR A 369 -15.33 -5.85 2.32
C THR A 369 -14.57 -4.93 1.38
N TRP A 370 -13.80 -5.54 0.48
CA TRP A 370 -13.21 -4.92 -0.69
C TRP A 370 -13.60 -5.69 -1.94
N VAL A 371 -13.99 -4.97 -2.96
CA VAL A 371 -14.15 -5.50 -4.33
C VAL A 371 -13.40 -4.55 -5.25
N GLY A 372 -12.52 -5.08 -6.07
CA GLY A 372 -11.73 -4.23 -6.96
C GLY A 372 -11.02 -5.01 -8.05
N HIS A 373 -10.50 -4.25 -9.00
CA HIS A 373 -9.64 -4.76 -10.05
C HIS A 373 -8.53 -3.76 -10.35
N THR A 374 -7.48 -4.26 -10.93
CA THR A 374 -6.34 -3.45 -11.36
C THR A 374 -6.08 -3.65 -12.85
N GLY A 375 -5.44 -2.69 -13.48
CA GLY A 375 -4.66 -2.96 -14.67
C GLY A 375 -3.32 -3.60 -14.31
N ARG A 376 -2.28 -3.20 -15.01
CA ARG A 376 -0.97 -3.85 -14.89
C ARG A 376 -0.31 -3.61 -13.52
N LEU A 377 0.08 -4.73 -12.90
CA LEU A 377 0.97 -4.75 -11.74
C LEU A 377 2.38 -5.13 -12.21
N THR A 378 3.38 -4.46 -11.69
CA THR A 378 4.79 -4.75 -11.99
C THR A 378 5.58 -4.84 -10.69
N ALA A 379 6.55 -5.74 -10.66
CA ALA A 379 7.53 -5.87 -9.59
C ALA A 379 8.77 -6.53 -10.15
N THR A 380 9.91 -6.43 -9.49
CA THR A 380 11.11 -7.20 -9.86
C THR A 380 11.47 -8.12 -8.71
N LEU A 381 11.47 -9.42 -8.98
CA LEU A 381 11.95 -10.41 -8.04
C LEU A 381 13.47 -10.52 -8.17
N PHE A 382 14.17 -10.47 -7.02
CA PHE A 382 15.64 -10.46 -6.99
C PHE A 382 16.23 -9.37 -7.91
N PRO A 383 15.95 -8.09 -7.64
CA PRO A 383 16.37 -6.99 -8.50
C PRO A 383 17.88 -7.03 -8.82
N PRO A 384 18.28 -6.77 -10.06
CA PRO A 384 17.47 -6.43 -11.26
C PRO A 384 17.10 -7.65 -12.13
N LEU A 385 17.09 -8.89 -11.61
CA LEU A 385 17.16 -10.13 -12.40
C LEU A 385 15.83 -10.55 -13.02
N TYR A 386 14.69 -10.41 -12.31
CA TYR A 386 13.42 -10.99 -12.74
C TYR A 386 12.26 -10.00 -12.70
N PRO A 387 12.14 -9.11 -13.70
CA PRO A 387 10.92 -8.35 -13.91
C PRO A 387 9.69 -9.27 -13.97
N THR A 388 8.71 -8.95 -13.16
CA THR A 388 7.47 -9.72 -13.05
C THR A 388 6.29 -8.80 -13.33
N SER A 389 5.34 -9.26 -14.13
CA SER A 389 4.12 -8.51 -14.44
C SER A 389 2.88 -9.39 -14.29
N ILE A 390 1.78 -8.74 -13.96
CA ILE A 390 0.42 -9.29 -13.97
C ILE A 390 -0.41 -8.25 -14.71
N GLU A 391 -1.09 -8.62 -15.79
CA GLU A 391 -1.84 -7.64 -16.59
C GLU A 391 -3.13 -7.20 -15.91
N HIS A 392 -3.84 -8.13 -15.24
CA HIS A 392 -5.02 -7.79 -14.47
C HIS A 392 -5.10 -8.60 -13.19
N ALA A 393 -5.54 -7.96 -12.12
CA ALA A 393 -5.92 -8.62 -10.89
C ALA A 393 -7.35 -8.24 -10.51
N PHE A 394 -8.14 -9.20 -10.09
CA PHE A 394 -9.46 -9.02 -9.51
C PHE A 394 -9.48 -9.59 -8.09
N LEU A 395 -10.08 -8.86 -7.18
CA LEU A 395 -10.15 -9.21 -5.76
C LEU A 395 -11.58 -9.00 -5.25
N ASN A 396 -12.10 -9.98 -4.52
CA ASN A 396 -13.37 -9.87 -3.80
C ASN A 396 -13.23 -10.53 -2.42
N THR A 397 -13.09 -9.72 -1.38
CA THR A 397 -12.86 -10.25 -0.02
C THR A 397 -14.10 -10.91 0.58
N ASN A 398 -15.31 -10.54 0.14
CA ASN A 398 -16.54 -11.18 0.60
C ASN A 398 -16.70 -12.60 0.04
N GLN A 399 -16.30 -12.80 -1.21
CA GLN A 399 -16.27 -14.11 -1.86
C GLN A 399 -14.98 -14.89 -1.58
N GLN A 400 -14.03 -14.27 -0.86
CA GLN A 400 -12.70 -14.85 -0.62
C GLN A 400 -12.01 -15.26 -1.93
N ALA A 401 -12.14 -14.45 -2.98
CA ALA A 401 -11.66 -14.72 -4.32
C ALA A 401 -10.60 -13.74 -4.78
N LEU A 402 -9.52 -14.27 -5.37
CA LEU A 402 -8.49 -13.53 -6.08
C LEU A 402 -8.30 -14.18 -7.45
N ARG A 403 -8.28 -13.38 -8.52
CA ARG A 403 -7.98 -13.82 -9.88
C ARG A 403 -6.89 -12.94 -10.47
N LEU A 404 -5.85 -13.56 -11.00
CA LEU A 404 -4.74 -12.91 -11.69
C LEU A 404 -4.70 -13.43 -13.12
N THR A 405 -4.47 -12.55 -14.10
CA THR A 405 -4.36 -12.92 -15.50
C THR A 405 -3.03 -12.45 -16.08
N GLU A 406 -2.48 -13.25 -17.02
CA GLU A 406 -1.24 -12.97 -17.70
C GLU A 406 -0.07 -12.68 -16.73
N LEU A 407 0.13 -13.59 -15.76
CA LEU A 407 1.27 -13.52 -14.87
C LEU A 407 2.52 -13.93 -15.65
N ALA A 408 3.54 -13.07 -15.70
CA ALA A 408 4.78 -13.33 -16.40
C ALA A 408 6.00 -12.99 -15.53
N LEU A 409 6.96 -13.91 -15.49
CA LEU A 409 8.30 -13.74 -14.92
C LEU A 409 9.31 -13.85 -16.05
N ARG A 410 10.08 -12.81 -16.31
CA ARG A 410 11.05 -12.76 -17.40
C ARG A 410 12.44 -12.40 -16.89
N PRO A 411 13.48 -13.20 -17.21
CA PRO A 411 14.83 -12.85 -16.79
C PRO A 411 15.42 -11.74 -17.67
N THR A 412 16.23 -10.87 -17.08
CA THR A 412 16.91 -9.77 -17.80
C THR A 412 18.19 -10.20 -18.47
N ILE A 413 18.84 -11.25 -17.99
CA ILE A 413 20.16 -11.75 -18.46
C ILE A 413 20.09 -13.23 -18.81
N GLY A 414 21.02 -13.69 -19.66
CA GLY A 414 21.11 -15.09 -20.06
C GLY A 414 21.68 -16.02 -18.96
N PRO A 415 21.60 -17.39 -19.14
CA PRO A 415 22.06 -18.33 -18.10
C PRO A 415 23.55 -18.17 -17.75
N ALA A 416 24.42 -18.01 -18.75
CA ALA A 416 25.85 -17.79 -18.53
C ALA A 416 26.13 -16.49 -17.77
N GLN A 417 25.47 -15.40 -18.14
CA GLN A 417 25.56 -14.11 -17.43
C GLN A 417 25.03 -14.20 -16.01
N LEU A 418 23.96 -15.00 -15.78
CA LEU A 418 23.41 -15.23 -14.45
C LEU A 418 24.44 -15.95 -13.55
N ASN A 419 25.16 -16.95 -14.09
CA ASN A 419 26.24 -17.62 -13.36
C ASN A 419 27.37 -16.65 -13.01
N GLN A 420 27.79 -15.80 -13.97
CA GLN A 420 28.78 -14.74 -13.70
C GLN A 420 28.33 -13.76 -12.65
N TYR A 421 27.08 -13.28 -12.72
CA TYR A 421 26.50 -12.36 -11.75
C TYR A 421 26.46 -12.94 -10.33
N LYS A 422 26.08 -14.22 -10.20
CA LYS A 422 26.02 -14.92 -8.91
C LYS A 422 27.35 -15.48 -8.44
N GLY A 423 28.31 -15.72 -9.33
CA GLY A 423 29.57 -16.36 -9.05
C GLY A 423 29.51 -17.89 -8.98
N TYR A 424 28.36 -18.49 -9.30
CA TYR A 424 28.14 -19.95 -9.29
C TYR A 424 27.02 -20.35 -10.26
N GLN A 425 26.95 -21.67 -10.58
CA GLN A 425 25.89 -22.22 -11.41
C GLN A 425 24.50 -21.93 -10.86
N SER A 426 23.63 -21.38 -11.70
CA SER A 426 22.27 -21.05 -11.31
C SER A 426 21.30 -21.30 -12.45
N THR A 427 20.12 -21.81 -12.11
CA THR A 427 19.05 -21.99 -13.10
C THR A 427 18.33 -20.67 -13.32
N GLN A 428 18.26 -20.23 -14.57
CA GLN A 428 17.43 -19.13 -15.01
C GLN A 428 16.01 -19.62 -15.24
N LEU A 429 15.02 -18.90 -14.73
CA LEU A 429 13.60 -19.26 -14.86
C LEU A 429 12.87 -18.22 -15.71
N THR A 430 12.05 -18.68 -16.63
CA THR A 430 11.01 -17.90 -17.29
C THR A 430 9.69 -18.58 -16.99
N ALA A 431 8.70 -17.83 -16.51
CA ALA A 431 7.39 -18.40 -16.21
C ALA A 431 6.27 -17.53 -16.79
N HIS A 432 5.19 -18.18 -17.18
CA HIS A 432 3.96 -17.56 -17.64
C HIS A 432 2.76 -18.37 -17.14
N ILE A 433 1.71 -17.70 -16.69
CA ILE A 433 0.44 -18.32 -16.29
C ILE A 433 -0.68 -17.45 -16.85
N ASP A 434 -1.50 -18.02 -17.71
CA ASP A 434 -2.60 -17.29 -18.36
C ASP A 434 -3.61 -16.79 -17.33
N GLU A 435 -4.02 -17.67 -16.43
CA GLU A 435 -4.94 -17.33 -15.35
C GLU A 435 -4.60 -18.12 -14.08
N MET A 436 -4.57 -17.43 -12.95
CA MET A 436 -4.50 -18.01 -11.62
C MET A 436 -5.71 -17.57 -10.80
N ARG A 437 -6.45 -18.54 -10.27
CA ARG A 437 -7.60 -18.32 -9.37
C ARG A 437 -7.27 -18.85 -7.99
N ALA A 438 -7.55 -18.03 -6.98
CA ALA A 438 -7.52 -18.43 -5.58
C ALA A 438 -8.92 -18.30 -4.97
N GLU A 439 -9.44 -19.39 -4.44
CA GLU A 439 -10.74 -19.50 -3.80
C GLU A 439 -10.56 -19.82 -2.31
N GLY A 440 -11.41 -19.24 -1.46
CA GLY A 440 -11.26 -19.36 -0.01
C GLY A 440 -9.99 -18.67 0.50
N PHE A 441 -9.62 -17.54 -0.11
CA PHE A 441 -8.47 -16.74 0.30
C PHE A 441 -8.80 -15.94 1.58
N ASP A 442 -8.09 -16.21 2.66
CA ASP A 442 -8.26 -15.50 3.93
C ASP A 442 -7.53 -14.16 3.92
N PHE A 443 -8.18 -13.14 3.34
CA PHE A 443 -7.64 -11.78 3.29
C PHE A 443 -7.48 -11.15 4.68
N GLN A 444 -8.24 -11.59 5.67
CA GLN A 444 -8.16 -11.06 7.03
C GLN A 444 -6.86 -11.53 7.68
N LEU A 445 -6.56 -12.81 7.56
CA LEU A 445 -5.32 -13.39 8.07
C LEU A 445 -4.10 -12.78 7.39
N LEU A 446 -4.17 -12.57 6.07
CA LEU A 446 -3.11 -11.87 5.33
C LEU A 446 -2.90 -10.44 5.85
N SER A 447 -3.96 -9.68 6.05
CA SER A 447 -3.86 -8.27 6.48
C SER A 447 -3.43 -8.12 7.95
N ALA A 448 -3.72 -9.10 8.80
CA ALA A 448 -3.39 -9.05 10.23
C ALA A 448 -1.97 -9.58 10.52
N ASN A 449 -1.56 -10.68 9.90
CA ASN A 449 -0.40 -11.46 10.30
C ASN A 449 0.57 -11.78 9.15
N SER A 450 0.33 -11.29 7.93
CA SER A 450 1.07 -11.66 6.72
C SER A 450 1.07 -13.18 6.43
N HIS A 451 0.05 -13.91 6.89
CA HIS A 451 -0.14 -15.32 6.62
C HIS A 451 -1.05 -15.51 5.40
N VAL A 452 -0.60 -16.29 4.44
CA VAL A 452 -1.34 -16.65 3.23
C VAL A 452 -2.06 -17.96 3.44
N ARG A 453 -3.39 -17.94 3.59
CA ARG A 453 -4.24 -19.13 3.69
C ARG A 453 -5.25 -19.15 2.56
N ILE A 454 -5.25 -20.24 1.77
CA ILE A 454 -6.10 -20.38 0.59
C ILE A 454 -6.68 -21.81 0.57
N ALA A 455 -7.99 -21.92 0.32
CA ALA A 455 -8.60 -23.25 0.21
C ALA A 455 -8.21 -23.93 -1.11
N ARG A 456 -8.22 -23.20 -2.22
CA ARG A 456 -7.89 -23.74 -3.54
C ARG A 456 -7.20 -22.70 -4.41
N VAL A 457 -6.12 -23.11 -5.06
CA VAL A 457 -5.48 -22.37 -6.14
C VAL A 457 -5.58 -23.20 -7.41
N THR A 458 -6.00 -22.59 -8.51
CA THR A 458 -5.99 -23.19 -9.85
C THR A 458 -5.15 -22.32 -10.77
N ALA A 459 -4.17 -22.92 -11.45
CA ALA A 459 -3.37 -22.27 -12.47
C ALA A 459 -3.67 -22.91 -13.84
N GLU A 460 -4.16 -22.10 -14.77
CA GLU A 460 -4.49 -22.52 -16.12
C GLU A 460 -3.30 -22.24 -17.07
N ARG A 461 -2.92 -23.23 -17.83
CA ARG A 461 -1.81 -23.23 -18.80
C ARG A 461 -0.50 -22.63 -18.23
N PRO A 462 -0.03 -23.09 -17.05
CA PRO A 462 1.26 -22.63 -16.54
C PRO A 462 2.39 -23.11 -17.48
N TYR A 463 3.23 -22.18 -17.88
CA TYR A 463 4.44 -22.44 -18.65
C TYR A 463 5.67 -22.13 -17.78
N LEU A 464 6.61 -23.04 -17.73
CA LEU A 464 7.89 -22.88 -17.04
C LEU A 464 9.03 -23.29 -17.95
N LEU A 465 9.96 -22.39 -18.22
CA LEU A 465 11.21 -22.65 -18.89
C LEU A 465 12.37 -22.50 -17.92
N ALA A 466 13.10 -23.59 -17.67
CA ALA A 466 14.29 -23.65 -16.84
C ALA A 466 15.52 -23.78 -17.73
N ARG A 467 16.42 -22.79 -17.71
CA ARG A 467 17.66 -22.78 -18.46
C ARG A 467 18.85 -22.81 -17.54
N SER A 468 19.76 -23.76 -17.72
CA SER A 468 20.97 -23.89 -16.91
C SER A 468 22.21 -23.98 -17.76
N ASP A 469 23.29 -23.38 -17.29
CA ASP A 469 24.65 -23.53 -17.87
C ASP A 469 25.52 -24.20 -16.81
N GLY A 470 25.97 -25.42 -17.10
CA GLY A 470 26.79 -26.26 -16.22
C GLY A 470 28.26 -25.84 -16.16
N ARG A 471 28.64 -24.77 -16.87
CA ARG A 471 30.00 -24.20 -16.79
C ARG A 471 30.08 -23.22 -15.65
N GLY A 472 31.05 -23.38 -14.78
CA GLY A 472 31.27 -22.53 -13.60
C GLY A 472 31.26 -23.34 -12.31
N PRO A 473 31.61 -22.74 -11.18
CA PRO A 473 31.63 -23.39 -9.87
C PRO A 473 30.22 -23.75 -9.39
N ILE A 474 30.10 -24.86 -8.67
CA ILE A 474 28.86 -25.27 -8.02
C ILE A 474 28.68 -24.44 -6.74
N ASN A 475 27.45 -24.09 -6.43
CA ASN A 475 27.12 -23.52 -5.13
C ASN A 475 26.91 -24.66 -4.13
N HIS A 476 27.79 -24.81 -3.15
CA HIS A 476 27.71 -25.87 -2.12
C HIS A 476 26.65 -25.60 -1.03
N GLN A 477 25.88 -24.51 -1.15
CA GLN A 477 24.74 -24.27 -0.27
C GLN A 477 23.53 -25.12 -0.71
N PRO A 478 22.71 -25.60 0.24
CA PRO A 478 21.50 -26.34 -0.11
C PRO A 478 20.58 -25.56 -1.05
N SER A 479 20.02 -26.28 -2.02
CA SER A 479 19.13 -25.68 -3.02
C SER A 479 17.89 -25.05 -2.41
N ILE A 480 17.54 -23.84 -2.85
CA ILE A 480 16.28 -23.18 -2.49
C ILE A 480 15.03 -23.88 -3.05
N ILE A 481 15.21 -24.78 -4.04
CA ILE A 481 14.12 -25.59 -4.63
C ILE A 481 14.17 -26.97 -3.98
N SER A 482 13.86 -27.01 -2.70
CA SER A 482 13.83 -28.22 -1.88
C SER A 482 12.77 -28.14 -0.78
N PRO A 483 12.27 -29.24 -0.24
CA PRO A 483 11.38 -29.22 0.92
C PRO A 483 11.99 -28.48 2.11
N GLU A 484 13.30 -28.64 2.30
CA GLU A 484 14.03 -28.00 3.40
C GLU A 484 14.01 -26.47 3.31
N ALA A 485 14.02 -25.91 2.10
CA ALA A 485 13.94 -24.46 1.89
C ALA A 485 12.61 -23.86 2.37
N MET A 486 11.51 -24.62 2.29
CA MET A 486 10.19 -24.20 2.76
C MET A 486 10.14 -23.89 4.26
N ARG A 487 10.97 -24.56 5.07
CA ARG A 487 11.09 -24.31 6.51
C ARG A 487 11.65 -22.92 6.83
N HIS A 488 12.46 -22.37 5.94
CA HIS A 488 13.14 -21.08 6.12
C HIS A 488 12.38 -19.89 5.50
N LEU A 489 11.21 -20.14 4.88
CA LEU A 489 10.36 -19.07 4.39
C LEU A 489 9.80 -18.25 5.55
N ARG A 490 10.03 -16.93 5.50
CA ARG A 490 9.48 -16.00 6.52
C ARG A 490 7.97 -15.87 6.45
N ALA A 491 7.37 -16.05 5.27
CA ALA A 491 5.94 -16.00 5.07
C ALA A 491 5.31 -17.37 5.38
N HIS A 492 4.24 -17.38 6.16
CA HIS A 492 3.44 -18.58 6.36
C HIS A 492 2.49 -18.79 5.19
N LEU A 493 2.62 -19.93 4.52
CA LEU A 493 1.80 -20.34 3.38
C LEU A 493 1.00 -21.59 3.76
N ASP A 494 -0.30 -21.57 3.55
CA ASP A 494 -1.22 -22.70 3.76
C ASP A 494 -2.20 -22.77 2.58
N VAL A 495 -1.90 -23.60 1.58
CA VAL A 495 -2.77 -23.88 0.42
C VAL A 495 -3.27 -25.33 0.54
N ARG A 496 -4.58 -25.49 0.78
CA ARG A 496 -5.15 -26.83 0.96
C ARG A 496 -5.13 -27.65 -0.33
N ARG A 497 -5.37 -27.01 -1.47
CA ARG A 497 -5.37 -27.66 -2.77
C ARG A 497 -4.78 -26.72 -3.83
N LEU A 498 -3.85 -27.24 -4.63
CA LEU A 498 -3.28 -26.58 -5.80
C LEU A 498 -3.52 -27.45 -7.02
N ASP A 499 -4.23 -26.93 -8.02
CA ASP A 499 -4.50 -27.57 -9.30
C ASP A 499 -3.71 -26.85 -10.40
N LEU A 500 -2.83 -27.56 -11.12
CA LEU A 500 -2.21 -27.11 -12.36
C LEU A 500 -2.92 -27.78 -13.52
N ARG A 501 -3.32 -27.02 -14.54
CA ARG A 501 -4.07 -27.54 -15.68
C ARG A 501 -3.39 -27.20 -16.99
N ASN A 502 -3.19 -28.22 -17.81
CA ASN A 502 -2.61 -28.11 -19.13
C ASN A 502 -1.29 -27.31 -19.16
N GLY A 503 -0.42 -27.58 -18.19
CA GLY A 503 0.85 -26.90 -18.08
C GLY A 503 1.90 -27.41 -19.06
N THR A 504 2.95 -26.63 -19.23
CA THR A 504 4.13 -26.99 -20.01
C THR A 504 5.38 -26.67 -19.20
N ILE A 505 6.29 -27.63 -19.10
CA ILE A 505 7.62 -27.42 -18.53
C ILE A 505 8.65 -27.69 -19.61
N GLU A 506 9.57 -26.78 -19.81
CA GLU A 506 10.72 -26.93 -20.65
C GLU A 506 12.01 -26.75 -19.87
N ALA A 507 12.99 -27.57 -20.13
CA ALA A 507 14.32 -27.44 -19.54
C ALA A 507 15.37 -27.45 -20.63
N SER A 508 16.37 -26.60 -20.51
CA SER A 508 17.57 -26.66 -21.34
C SER A 508 18.81 -26.59 -20.47
N TYR A 509 19.77 -27.43 -20.80
CA TYR A 509 21.01 -27.56 -20.05
C TYR A 509 22.21 -27.61 -20.99
N ARG A 510 23.16 -26.72 -20.78
CA ARG A 510 24.46 -26.73 -21.42
C ARG A 510 25.46 -27.43 -20.51
N SER A 511 25.93 -28.59 -20.90
CA SER A 511 26.95 -29.32 -20.14
C SER A 511 28.31 -28.61 -20.21
N ALA A 512 29.12 -28.77 -19.15
CA ALA A 512 30.51 -28.36 -19.16
C ALA A 512 31.36 -29.17 -20.17
N SER A 513 30.91 -30.38 -20.50
CA SER A 513 31.64 -31.34 -21.33
C SER A 513 31.45 -31.16 -22.83
N THR A 514 30.41 -30.39 -23.25
CA THR A 514 30.10 -30.18 -24.69
C THR A 514 29.60 -28.75 -24.94
N PRO A 515 29.81 -28.19 -26.15
CA PRO A 515 29.26 -26.89 -26.51
C PRO A 515 27.75 -26.93 -26.81
N LEU A 516 27.16 -28.12 -26.90
CA LEU A 516 25.78 -28.32 -27.28
C LEU A 516 24.85 -28.15 -26.10
N VAL A 517 23.58 -27.80 -26.39
CA VAL A 517 22.51 -27.64 -25.40
C VAL A 517 21.55 -28.80 -25.49
N GLY A 518 21.33 -29.47 -24.36
CA GLY A 518 20.30 -30.50 -24.25
C GLY A 518 18.95 -29.87 -23.91
N THR A 519 17.88 -30.43 -24.48
CA THR A 519 16.50 -29.98 -24.23
C THR A 519 15.61 -31.12 -23.76
N PHE A 520 14.67 -30.77 -22.87
CA PHE A 520 13.71 -31.70 -22.32
C PHE A 520 12.38 -30.98 -22.06
N GLY A 521 11.26 -31.62 -22.36
CA GLY A 521 9.95 -31.01 -22.20
C GLY A 521 8.93 -31.97 -21.61
N ILE A 522 7.96 -31.40 -20.84
CA ILE A 522 6.72 -32.03 -20.38
C ILE A 522 5.58 -31.18 -20.88
N ALA A 523 4.71 -31.73 -21.69
CA ALA A 523 3.52 -31.08 -22.21
C ALA A 523 2.27 -31.61 -21.53
N GLN A 524 1.16 -30.83 -21.58
CA GLN A 524 -0.14 -31.20 -21.04
C GLN A 524 -0.06 -31.65 -19.56
N LEU A 525 0.79 -30.98 -18.79
CA LEU A 525 0.97 -31.26 -17.37
C LEU A 525 -0.31 -30.91 -16.60
N ASN A 526 -0.91 -31.91 -15.97
CA ASN A 526 -1.99 -31.73 -15.02
C ASN A 526 -1.51 -32.24 -13.66
N ALA A 527 -1.62 -31.43 -12.62
CA ALA A 527 -1.22 -31.82 -11.29
C ALA A 527 -2.21 -31.33 -10.25
N THR A 528 -2.46 -32.16 -9.24
CA THR A 528 -3.21 -31.79 -8.05
C THR A 528 -2.34 -32.07 -6.85
N LEU A 529 -2.06 -31.03 -6.05
CA LEU A 529 -1.35 -31.10 -4.78
C LEU A 529 -2.27 -30.75 -3.64
N TYR A 530 -2.21 -31.51 -2.57
CA TYR A 530 -2.94 -31.25 -1.33
C TYR A 530 -1.97 -30.90 -0.22
N ASN A 531 -2.41 -29.98 0.67
CA ASN A 531 -1.66 -29.57 1.85
C ASN A 531 -0.28 -28.99 1.55
N VAL A 532 -0.22 -27.99 0.64
CA VAL A 532 0.99 -27.22 0.37
C VAL A 532 1.14 -26.16 1.47
N SER A 533 1.81 -26.51 2.56
CA SER A 533 1.86 -25.64 3.76
C SER A 533 3.23 -25.69 4.43
N ASN A 534 3.68 -24.55 4.95
CA ASN A 534 4.79 -24.46 5.90
C ASN A 534 4.33 -24.06 7.31
N ASP A 535 3.02 -24.21 7.60
CA ASP A 535 2.45 -24.02 8.93
C ASP A 535 2.59 -25.33 9.73
N PRO A 536 3.32 -25.36 10.87
CA PRO A 536 3.50 -26.57 11.68
C PRO A 536 2.20 -27.16 12.23
N SER A 537 1.15 -26.36 12.35
CA SER A 537 -0.18 -26.85 12.76
C SER A 537 -0.90 -27.65 11.66
N ARG A 538 -0.44 -27.55 10.42
CA ARG A 538 -1.04 -28.16 9.23
C ARG A 538 -0.16 -29.22 8.59
N MET A 539 1.15 -29.01 8.61
CA MET A 539 2.14 -29.87 7.95
C MET A 539 2.88 -30.71 8.97
N SER A 540 2.85 -32.02 8.80
CA SER A 540 3.60 -32.99 9.60
C SER A 540 3.80 -34.28 8.82
N LEU A 541 4.50 -35.26 9.39
CA LEU A 541 4.61 -36.61 8.80
C LEU A 541 3.25 -37.33 8.75
N ALA A 542 2.36 -37.06 9.72
CA ALA A 542 1.00 -37.59 9.72
C ALA A 542 0.06 -36.89 8.76
N HIS A 543 0.35 -35.63 8.44
CA HIS A 543 -0.41 -34.81 7.51
C HIS A 543 0.54 -34.23 6.44
N PRO A 544 1.08 -35.07 5.55
CA PRO A 544 2.04 -34.66 4.53
C PRO A 544 1.37 -33.90 3.40
N LEU A 545 2.19 -33.24 2.57
CA LEU A 545 1.81 -32.89 1.22
C LEU A 545 1.66 -34.18 0.43
N THR A 546 0.53 -34.34 -0.26
CA THR A 546 0.33 -35.40 -1.25
C THR A 546 0.01 -34.79 -2.60
N GLY A 547 0.45 -35.44 -3.66
CA GLY A 547 0.23 -34.93 -5.02
C GLY A 547 0.18 -36.02 -6.06
N THR A 548 -0.57 -35.74 -7.12
CA THR A 548 -0.58 -36.55 -8.35
C THR A 548 -0.32 -35.62 -9.52
N ALA A 549 0.50 -36.08 -10.46
CA ALA A 549 0.78 -35.36 -11.70
C ALA A 549 0.74 -36.32 -12.88
N THR A 550 0.16 -35.86 -14.00
CA THR A 550 0.17 -36.56 -15.29
C THR A 550 0.63 -35.58 -16.38
N GLY A 551 1.34 -36.08 -17.36
CA GLY A 551 1.81 -35.27 -18.50
C GLY A 551 2.45 -36.13 -19.57
N TYR A 552 3.00 -35.51 -20.62
CA TYR A 552 3.63 -36.18 -21.73
C TYR A 552 5.08 -35.73 -21.85
N LEU A 553 6.04 -36.62 -21.55
CA LEU A 553 7.46 -36.42 -21.80
C LEU A 553 7.70 -36.24 -23.28
N GLN A 554 8.40 -35.15 -23.65
CA GLN A 554 8.70 -34.79 -25.06
C GLN A 554 7.43 -34.85 -25.95
N GLY A 555 6.24 -34.59 -25.36
CA GLY A 555 4.97 -34.65 -26.06
C GLY A 555 4.51 -36.07 -26.50
N GLN A 556 5.24 -37.15 -26.13
CA GLN A 556 5.00 -38.51 -26.64
C GLN A 556 4.75 -39.55 -25.54
N CYS A 557 5.58 -39.59 -24.49
CA CYS A 557 5.48 -40.58 -23.44
C CYS A 557 4.60 -40.10 -22.31
N ARG A 558 3.45 -40.72 -22.09
CA ARG A 558 2.62 -40.44 -20.93
C ARG A 558 3.38 -40.78 -19.62
N ALA A 559 3.40 -39.86 -18.72
CA ALA A 559 3.96 -40.02 -17.38
C ALA A 559 2.92 -39.79 -16.32
N GLU A 560 2.96 -40.56 -15.25
CA GLU A 560 2.16 -40.38 -14.07
C GLU A 560 3.03 -40.51 -12.83
N VAL A 561 2.87 -39.56 -11.87
CA VAL A 561 3.69 -39.49 -10.67
C VAL A 561 2.81 -39.21 -9.46
N HIS A 562 3.03 -39.94 -8.38
CA HIS A 562 2.45 -39.70 -7.07
C HIS A 562 3.57 -39.29 -6.11
N LEU A 563 3.36 -38.21 -5.39
CA LEU A 563 4.31 -37.65 -4.44
C LEU A 563 3.70 -37.62 -3.03
N THR A 564 4.49 -38.00 -2.05
CA THR A 564 4.18 -37.77 -0.64
C THR A 564 5.43 -37.21 0.05
N THR A 565 5.31 -36.06 0.71
CA THR A 565 6.43 -35.42 1.42
C THR A 565 5.93 -34.51 2.53
N SER A 566 6.70 -34.32 3.59
CA SER A 566 6.45 -33.27 4.56
C SER A 566 7.43 -32.11 4.32
N LEU A 567 6.91 -30.95 3.99
CA LEU A 567 7.73 -29.74 3.70
C LEU A 567 8.46 -29.22 4.95
N LEU A 568 8.12 -29.72 6.15
CA LEU A 568 8.76 -29.34 7.41
C LEU A 568 9.61 -30.46 8.02
N ASP A 569 9.73 -31.61 7.33
CA ASP A 569 10.55 -32.72 7.82
C ASP A 569 12.05 -32.34 7.80
N PRO A 570 12.76 -32.41 8.95
CA PRO A 570 14.19 -32.14 8.99
C PRO A 570 15.03 -33.06 8.12
N GLN A 571 14.56 -34.27 7.89
CA GLN A 571 15.21 -35.26 7.03
C GLN A 571 14.85 -35.11 5.55
N GLY A 572 13.90 -34.20 5.20
CA GLY A 572 13.51 -33.94 3.82
C GLY A 572 12.97 -35.17 3.09
N ARG A 573 12.31 -36.11 3.83
CA ARG A 573 11.84 -37.38 3.26
C ARG A 573 10.76 -37.17 2.23
N GLN A 574 10.92 -37.84 1.10
CA GLN A 574 9.99 -37.83 -0.01
C GLN A 574 9.79 -39.24 -0.50
N HIS A 575 8.56 -39.57 -0.84
CA HIS A 575 8.21 -40.84 -1.48
C HIS A 575 7.55 -40.54 -2.81
N LEU A 576 8.15 -41.05 -3.86
CA LEU A 576 7.64 -40.94 -5.22
C LEU A 576 7.38 -42.33 -5.78
N ARG A 577 6.27 -42.50 -6.44
CA ARG A 577 5.96 -43.67 -7.25
C ARG A 577 5.31 -43.21 -8.55
N GLY A 578 5.54 -43.94 -9.62
CA GLY A 578 4.96 -43.53 -10.88
C GLY A 578 5.23 -44.50 -12.00
N SER A 579 4.76 -44.13 -13.17
CA SER A 579 4.93 -44.92 -14.36
C SER A 579 5.15 -44.05 -15.61
N PHE A 580 5.87 -44.60 -16.56
CA PHE A 580 5.97 -44.07 -17.92
C PHE A 580 5.34 -45.07 -18.89
N GLY A 581 4.53 -44.58 -19.79
CA GLY A 581 3.87 -45.38 -20.82
C GLY A 581 4.79 -45.80 -21.95
N PRO A 582 4.25 -46.50 -22.95
CA PRO A 582 5.00 -46.93 -24.12
C PRO A 582 5.59 -45.74 -24.92
N ALA A 583 6.88 -45.82 -25.24
CA ALA A 583 7.57 -44.81 -26.05
C ALA A 583 8.92 -45.28 -26.56
N PRO A 584 9.44 -44.74 -27.65
CA PRO A 584 10.80 -45.01 -28.10
C PRO A 584 11.82 -44.31 -27.17
N PHE A 585 12.90 -44.99 -26.78
CA PHE A 585 13.94 -44.38 -25.96
C PHE A 585 14.65 -43.21 -26.66
N SER A 586 14.61 -43.16 -28.01
CA SER A 586 15.17 -42.06 -28.80
C SER A 586 14.57 -40.67 -28.42
N LEU A 587 13.41 -40.62 -27.78
CA LEU A 587 12.80 -39.40 -27.26
C LEU A 587 13.71 -38.67 -26.22
N LEU A 588 14.63 -39.40 -25.56
CA LEU A 588 15.59 -38.85 -24.59
C LEU A 588 16.86 -38.28 -25.25
N ASN A 589 17.10 -38.57 -26.56
CA ASN A 589 18.29 -38.14 -27.29
C ASN A 589 18.49 -36.62 -27.33
N PRO A 590 17.45 -35.77 -27.45
CA PRO A 590 17.63 -34.31 -27.42
C PRO A 590 18.30 -33.79 -26.13
N MET A 591 18.16 -34.49 -25.02
CA MET A 591 18.84 -34.17 -23.77
C MET A 591 20.16 -34.95 -23.61
N LEU A 592 20.15 -36.27 -23.81
CA LEU A 592 21.28 -37.13 -23.45
C LEU A 592 22.44 -37.04 -24.43
N LYS A 593 22.17 -36.90 -25.71
CA LYS A 593 23.23 -36.76 -26.71
C LYS A 593 24.13 -35.54 -26.49
N PRO A 594 23.58 -34.34 -26.30
CA PRO A 594 24.38 -33.15 -26.04
C PRO A 594 25.03 -33.15 -24.65
N THR A 595 24.37 -33.68 -23.62
CA THR A 595 24.81 -33.48 -22.24
C THR A 595 25.59 -34.62 -21.63
N ARG A 596 25.37 -35.87 -22.11
CA ARG A 596 25.99 -37.09 -21.57
C ARG A 596 26.75 -37.89 -22.61
N LEU A 597 26.76 -37.44 -23.85
CA LEU A 597 27.38 -38.18 -24.98
C LEU A 597 26.83 -39.61 -25.09
N ILE A 598 25.56 -39.79 -24.77
CA ILE A 598 24.83 -41.06 -24.90
C ILE A 598 23.69 -40.87 -25.87
N SER A 599 23.47 -41.83 -26.78
CA SER A 599 22.28 -41.83 -27.60
C SER A 599 21.67 -43.22 -27.72
N PHE A 600 20.36 -43.30 -27.77
CA PHE A 600 19.62 -44.51 -28.10
C PHE A 600 19.51 -44.63 -29.62
N LYS A 601 20.07 -45.71 -30.18
CA LYS A 601 19.96 -46.01 -31.60
C LYS A 601 18.61 -46.64 -31.90
N SER A 602 18.16 -47.53 -31.03
CA SER A 602 16.87 -48.22 -31.06
C SER A 602 16.42 -48.51 -29.62
N GLY A 603 15.25 -49.04 -29.47
CA GLY A 603 14.64 -49.46 -28.22
C GLY A 603 13.27 -48.89 -28.03
N GLN A 604 12.33 -49.77 -27.72
CA GLN A 604 10.94 -49.44 -27.44
C GLN A 604 10.63 -49.77 -25.98
N ALA A 605 10.34 -48.78 -25.17
CA ALA A 605 9.75 -48.99 -23.84
C ALA A 605 8.30 -49.44 -24.05
N GLN A 606 7.90 -50.49 -23.35
CA GLN A 606 6.50 -50.95 -23.23
C GLN A 606 5.84 -50.40 -21.98
N GLY A 607 6.65 -50.03 -20.97
CA GLY A 607 6.25 -49.40 -19.74
C GLY A 607 7.36 -49.42 -18.71
N ILE A 608 7.43 -48.41 -17.90
CA ILE A 608 8.41 -48.27 -16.81
C ILE A 608 7.68 -47.90 -15.54
N ASP A 609 7.76 -48.75 -14.52
CA ASP A 609 7.24 -48.46 -13.17
C ASP A 609 8.40 -48.15 -12.26
N PHE A 610 8.24 -47.21 -11.37
CA PHE A 610 9.28 -46.84 -10.41
C PHE A 610 8.71 -46.51 -9.03
N GLU A 611 9.53 -46.73 -8.02
CA GLU A 611 9.30 -46.31 -6.65
C GLU A 611 10.61 -45.80 -6.07
N GLU A 612 10.58 -44.60 -5.49
CA GLU A 612 11.75 -43.86 -5.05
C GLU A 612 11.51 -43.22 -3.68
N TYR A 613 12.43 -43.41 -2.77
CA TYR A 613 12.49 -42.80 -1.45
C TYR A 613 13.72 -41.91 -1.41
N VAL A 614 13.52 -40.65 -1.13
CA VAL A 614 14.56 -39.63 -1.03
C VAL A 614 14.59 -39.12 0.40
N ASP A 615 15.74 -39.05 0.99
CA ASP A 615 15.97 -38.37 2.27
C ASP A 615 17.10 -37.33 2.10
N ARG A 616 17.68 -36.87 3.19
CA ARG A 616 18.76 -35.88 3.18
C ARG A 616 20.07 -36.42 2.61
N GLU A 617 20.31 -37.70 2.73
CA GLU A 617 21.60 -38.35 2.42
C GLU A 617 21.52 -39.30 1.22
N HIS A 618 20.37 -39.94 1.03
CA HIS A 618 20.25 -41.06 0.10
C HIS A 618 19.01 -40.94 -0.80
N ILE A 619 19.15 -41.56 -1.96
CA ILE A 619 18.07 -41.87 -2.89
C ILE A 619 18.06 -43.36 -3.08
N ILE A 620 16.99 -44.03 -2.65
CA ILE A 620 16.86 -45.50 -2.71
C ILE A 620 15.52 -45.86 -3.36
N GLY A 621 15.46 -47.04 -3.99
CA GLY A 621 14.22 -47.50 -4.58
C GLY A 621 14.43 -48.49 -5.71
N THR A 622 13.45 -48.59 -6.60
CA THR A 622 13.49 -49.54 -7.75
C THR A 622 12.90 -48.96 -9.01
N VAL A 623 13.44 -49.44 -10.15
CA VAL A 623 12.89 -49.18 -11.49
C VAL A 623 12.67 -50.52 -12.18
N ARG A 624 11.44 -50.75 -12.63
CA ARG A 624 11.06 -51.90 -13.45
C ARG A 624 10.68 -51.46 -14.83
N ALA A 625 11.62 -51.51 -15.77
CA ALA A 625 11.41 -51.18 -17.16
C ALA A 625 11.20 -52.44 -18.02
N ARG A 626 10.11 -52.45 -18.79
CA ARG A 626 9.83 -53.48 -19.84
C ARG A 626 10.14 -52.82 -21.19
N TYR A 627 11.04 -53.46 -21.95
CA TYR A 627 11.50 -52.91 -23.22
C TYR A 627 12.04 -54.00 -24.17
N SER A 628 12.15 -53.66 -25.44
CA SER A 628 12.73 -54.50 -26.51
C SER A 628 13.65 -53.70 -27.40
N ASP A 629 14.55 -54.40 -28.08
CA ASP A 629 15.54 -53.91 -29.10
C ASP A 629 16.34 -52.68 -28.63
N LEU A 630 16.75 -52.67 -27.38
CA LEU A 630 17.51 -51.56 -26.80
C LEU A 630 18.95 -51.57 -27.30
N ARG A 631 19.37 -50.48 -28.01
CA ARG A 631 20.75 -50.26 -28.43
C ARG A 631 21.21 -48.87 -28.03
N ILE A 632 22.24 -48.83 -27.17
CA ILE A 632 22.84 -47.59 -26.67
C ILE A 632 24.19 -47.36 -27.38
N ASN A 633 24.37 -46.13 -27.86
CA ASN A 633 25.65 -45.66 -28.39
C ASN A 633 26.31 -44.73 -27.38
N PHE A 634 27.57 -44.98 -27.06
CA PHE A 634 28.45 -44.06 -26.36
C PHE A 634 29.21 -43.23 -27.40
N LEU A 635 29.16 -41.93 -27.25
CA LEU A 635 29.67 -40.96 -28.20
C LEU A 635 30.95 -40.34 -27.63
N GLY A 636 31.81 -39.85 -28.52
CA GLY A 636 32.99 -39.07 -28.17
C GLY A 636 32.90 -37.72 -28.85
N TYR A 637 33.61 -36.74 -28.32
CA TYR A 637 33.76 -35.43 -28.89
C TYR A 637 35.07 -35.37 -29.69
N LYS A 638 35.02 -35.04 -30.96
CA LYS A 638 36.22 -34.88 -31.80
C LYS A 638 36.04 -33.64 -32.70
N GLY A 639 36.74 -32.57 -32.36
CA GLY A 639 36.49 -31.24 -32.94
C GLY A 639 35.11 -30.71 -32.51
N ASP A 640 34.36 -30.07 -33.41
CA ASP A 640 33.00 -29.56 -33.15
C ASP A 640 31.90 -30.58 -33.43
N GLU A 641 32.22 -31.84 -33.69
CA GLU A 641 31.26 -32.89 -34.00
C GLU A 641 31.24 -34.02 -32.97
N VAL A 642 30.03 -34.46 -32.63
CA VAL A 642 29.78 -35.65 -31.79
C VAL A 642 29.78 -36.88 -32.67
N LYS A 643 30.81 -37.72 -32.60
CA LYS A 643 30.95 -38.95 -33.39
C LYS A 643 30.96 -40.21 -32.50
N LYS A 644 30.55 -41.36 -33.06
CA LYS A 644 30.73 -42.65 -32.43
C LYS A 644 32.22 -42.93 -32.26
N THR A 645 32.66 -43.23 -31.02
CA THR A 645 34.04 -43.62 -30.78
C THR A 645 34.08 -44.86 -29.89
N PHE A 646 34.91 -45.82 -30.31
CA PHE A 646 35.26 -46.97 -29.49
C PHE A 646 35.89 -46.52 -28.15
N PHE A 647 36.68 -45.46 -28.17
CA PHE A 647 37.28 -44.83 -27.00
C PHE A 647 36.28 -44.23 -25.99
N GLY A 648 35.08 -43.86 -26.43
CA GLY A 648 34.03 -43.40 -25.54
C GLY A 648 33.59 -44.47 -24.55
N ARG A 649 33.50 -45.70 -24.99
CA ARG A 649 33.14 -46.86 -24.16
C ARG A 649 34.24 -47.20 -23.13
N ILE A 650 35.51 -47.12 -23.51
CA ILE A 650 36.66 -47.34 -22.63
C ILE A 650 36.81 -46.21 -21.63
N LYS A 651 36.69 -44.96 -22.10
CA LYS A 651 36.80 -43.75 -21.25
C LYS A 651 35.65 -43.65 -20.23
N SER A 652 34.47 -44.20 -20.54
CA SER A 652 33.32 -44.26 -19.65
C SER A 652 33.33 -45.44 -18.65
N GLY A 653 34.33 -46.33 -18.72
CA GLY A 653 34.41 -47.53 -17.88
C GLY A 653 33.44 -48.65 -18.26
N LEU A 654 32.80 -48.57 -19.44
CA LEU A 654 31.79 -49.51 -19.91
C LEU A 654 32.33 -50.54 -20.90
N ALA A 655 33.66 -50.68 -21.06
CA ALA A 655 34.28 -51.57 -22.07
C ALA A 655 33.82 -53.03 -21.96
N ASN A 656 33.62 -53.52 -20.74
CA ASN A 656 33.25 -54.94 -20.45
C ASN A 656 31.78 -55.08 -19.97
N VAL A 657 30.95 -54.05 -20.07
CA VAL A 657 29.54 -54.10 -19.59
C VAL A 657 28.66 -54.61 -20.75
N VAL A 658 27.97 -55.72 -20.50
CA VAL A 658 26.95 -56.25 -21.39
C VAL A 658 25.63 -55.56 -21.11
N ILE A 659 25.18 -54.71 -22.00
CA ILE A 659 23.89 -54.04 -21.93
C ILE A 659 22.81 -55.01 -22.40
N ARG A 660 21.76 -55.18 -21.60
CA ARG A 660 20.60 -56.00 -21.95
C ARG A 660 19.79 -55.29 -23.02
N ASP A 661 19.50 -55.96 -24.10
CA ASP A 661 18.74 -55.45 -25.24
C ASP A 661 17.21 -55.54 -25.05
N GLN A 662 16.77 -56.42 -24.09
CA GLN A 662 15.36 -56.58 -23.77
C GLN A 662 15.11 -56.94 -22.28
N ASN A 663 13.92 -56.58 -21.80
CA ASN A 663 13.40 -56.97 -20.49
C ASN A 663 11.86 -57.05 -20.62
N PRO A 664 11.19 -58.21 -20.45
CA PRO A 664 11.69 -59.50 -19.92
C PRO A 664 12.84 -60.12 -20.73
N ARG A 665 13.63 -60.91 -20.05
CA ARG A 665 14.66 -61.77 -20.72
C ARG A 665 13.98 -62.83 -21.62
N PRO A 666 14.72 -63.51 -22.47
CA PRO A 666 14.16 -64.58 -23.31
C PRO A 666 13.50 -65.72 -22.50
N ASP A 667 13.93 -65.91 -21.25
CA ASP A 667 13.38 -66.87 -20.27
C ASP A 667 12.08 -66.32 -19.59
N GLY A 668 11.58 -65.18 -19.99
CA GLY A 668 10.37 -64.53 -19.42
C GLY A 668 10.62 -63.80 -18.11
N ARG A 669 11.81 -63.83 -17.53
CA ARG A 669 12.13 -63.16 -16.25
C ARG A 669 12.26 -61.66 -16.42
N VAL A 670 11.47 -60.90 -15.65
CA VAL A 670 11.56 -59.45 -15.55
C VAL A 670 12.65 -59.06 -14.56
N VAL A 671 13.62 -58.26 -14.99
CA VAL A 671 14.67 -57.72 -14.15
C VAL A 671 14.23 -56.37 -13.59
N THR A 672 14.47 -56.13 -12.30
CA THR A 672 14.29 -54.85 -11.62
C THR A 672 15.64 -54.20 -11.40
N GLY A 673 15.75 -52.93 -11.63
CA GLY A 673 16.94 -52.13 -11.32
C GLY A 673 16.80 -51.44 -9.97
N ASP A 674 17.82 -51.56 -9.13
CA ASP A 674 17.83 -50.89 -7.83
C ASP A 674 18.31 -49.44 -8.00
N ILE A 675 17.66 -48.54 -7.28
CA ILE A 675 18.09 -47.16 -7.07
C ILE A 675 18.90 -47.14 -5.78
N GLN A 676 20.15 -46.72 -5.86
CA GLN A 676 21.01 -46.52 -4.71
C GLN A 676 22.09 -45.49 -5.05
N THR A 677 21.92 -44.24 -4.58
CA THR A 677 22.88 -43.19 -4.85
C THR A 677 22.81 -42.13 -3.75
N PRO A 678 23.90 -41.41 -3.43
CA PRO A 678 23.84 -40.29 -2.47
C PRO A 678 23.01 -39.15 -3.08
N ARG A 679 22.38 -38.37 -2.20
CA ARG A 679 21.69 -37.14 -2.55
C ARG A 679 22.65 -35.97 -2.47
N GLU A 680 22.68 -35.15 -3.51
CA GLU A 680 23.46 -33.91 -3.59
C GLU A 680 22.51 -32.75 -3.23
N LEU A 681 22.65 -32.17 -2.00
CA LEU A 681 21.74 -31.16 -1.46
C LEU A 681 21.81 -29.81 -2.19
N GLU A 682 22.93 -29.52 -2.84
CA GLU A 682 23.16 -28.32 -3.65
C GLU A 682 22.29 -28.25 -4.90
N PHE A 683 21.74 -29.38 -5.34
CA PHE A 683 20.84 -29.45 -6.49
C PHE A 683 19.36 -29.52 -6.05
N SER A 684 18.48 -29.15 -6.96
CA SER A 684 17.04 -29.14 -6.72
C SER A 684 16.49 -30.55 -6.44
N THR A 685 15.36 -30.62 -5.74
CA THR A 685 14.66 -31.91 -5.53
C THR A 685 14.32 -32.63 -6.84
N PHE A 686 14.04 -31.89 -7.92
CA PHE A 686 13.80 -32.48 -9.24
C PHE A 686 15.07 -33.14 -9.82
N THR A 687 16.24 -32.60 -9.51
CA THR A 687 17.53 -33.22 -9.88
C THR A 687 17.71 -34.53 -9.15
N ALA A 688 17.38 -34.60 -7.85
CA ALA A 688 17.43 -35.83 -7.06
C ALA A 688 16.52 -36.92 -7.65
N TRP A 689 15.25 -36.60 -7.96
CA TRP A 689 14.32 -37.56 -8.57
C TRP A 689 14.83 -38.07 -9.92
N ARG A 690 15.32 -37.18 -10.80
CA ARG A 690 15.94 -37.56 -12.06
C ARG A 690 17.15 -38.47 -11.86
N GLN A 691 17.97 -38.17 -10.86
CA GLN A 691 19.17 -38.94 -10.53
C GLN A 691 18.80 -40.38 -10.14
N GLY A 692 17.84 -40.56 -9.25
CA GLY A 692 17.36 -41.88 -8.85
C GLY A 692 16.82 -42.70 -10.04
N LEU A 693 15.94 -42.08 -10.85
CA LEU A 693 15.36 -42.71 -12.04
C LEU A 693 16.44 -43.16 -13.04
N ILE A 694 17.48 -42.32 -13.30
CA ILE A 694 18.59 -42.67 -14.19
C ILE A 694 19.39 -43.87 -13.64
N VAL A 695 19.73 -43.82 -12.32
CA VAL A 695 20.51 -44.90 -11.66
C VAL A 695 19.74 -46.22 -11.74
N GLY A 696 18.46 -46.21 -11.37
CA GLY A 696 17.63 -47.40 -11.43
C GLY A 696 17.46 -47.97 -12.83
N PHE A 697 17.24 -47.12 -13.85
CA PHE A 697 17.17 -47.56 -15.25
C PHE A 697 18.49 -48.15 -15.76
N LEU A 698 19.63 -47.50 -15.49
CA LEU A 698 20.94 -47.99 -15.89
C LEU A 698 21.26 -49.32 -15.22
N HIS A 699 20.90 -49.52 -13.95
CA HIS A 699 21.03 -50.83 -13.27
C HIS A 699 20.09 -51.88 -13.88
N ASN A 700 18.86 -51.48 -14.27
CA ASN A 700 17.90 -52.39 -14.94
C ASN A 700 18.44 -52.92 -16.26
N VAL A 701 19.12 -52.08 -17.06
CA VAL A 701 19.72 -52.49 -18.35
C VAL A 701 21.06 -53.23 -18.19
N GLY A 702 21.57 -53.46 -16.98
CA GLY A 702 22.74 -54.26 -16.71
C GLY A 702 24.03 -53.51 -16.39
N ILE A 703 23.97 -52.20 -16.20
CA ILE A 703 25.13 -51.44 -15.72
C ILE A 703 25.32 -51.68 -14.21
N PRO A 704 26.54 -52.02 -13.75
CA PRO A 704 26.80 -52.19 -12.33
C PRO A 704 26.45 -51.00 -11.47
N LYS A 705 25.92 -51.21 -10.23
CA LYS A 705 25.41 -50.17 -9.33
C LYS A 705 26.35 -48.96 -9.17
N LYS A 706 27.63 -49.21 -8.84
CA LYS A 706 28.64 -48.17 -8.65
C LYS A 706 28.81 -47.28 -9.90
N LEU A 707 28.74 -47.88 -11.07
CA LEU A 707 28.88 -47.16 -12.33
C LEU A 707 27.59 -46.44 -12.69
N ALA A 708 26.44 -47.04 -12.44
CA ALA A 708 25.12 -46.40 -12.60
C ALA A 708 25.00 -45.14 -11.74
N SER A 709 25.41 -45.20 -10.45
CA SER A 709 25.42 -44.04 -9.55
C SER A 709 26.27 -42.89 -10.11
N LYS A 710 27.50 -43.18 -10.59
CA LYS A 710 28.35 -42.17 -11.18
C LYS A 710 27.76 -41.49 -12.42
N TYR A 711 26.99 -42.19 -13.25
CA TYR A 711 26.26 -41.60 -14.37
C TYR A 711 25.03 -40.78 -13.97
N GLY A 712 24.48 -41.08 -12.82
CA GLY A 712 23.38 -40.31 -12.24
C GLY A 712 23.79 -38.98 -11.63
N GLU A 713 25.05 -38.85 -11.17
CA GLU A 713 25.57 -37.63 -10.54
C GLU A 713 25.41 -36.40 -11.43
N ALA A 714 25.26 -35.22 -10.81
CA ALA A 714 25.22 -33.97 -11.52
C ALA A 714 26.60 -33.64 -12.17
N ASP A 715 26.63 -32.84 -13.23
CA ASP A 715 27.87 -32.45 -13.85
C ASP A 715 28.73 -31.59 -12.92
N GLY A 716 29.96 -31.99 -12.62
CA GLY A 716 30.96 -31.13 -11.98
C GLY A 716 31.25 -29.88 -12.83
N GLY A 717 31.18 -28.71 -12.22
CA GLY A 717 31.42 -27.45 -12.90
C GLY A 717 32.88 -27.24 -13.29
N THR A 718 33.13 -26.62 -14.46
CA THR A 718 34.43 -26.07 -14.84
C THR A 718 34.46 -24.56 -14.61
N PRO A 719 35.64 -23.97 -14.29
CA PRO A 719 35.74 -22.53 -14.14
C PRO A 719 35.24 -21.77 -15.39
N LEU A 720 34.45 -20.74 -15.20
CA LEU A 720 34.05 -19.85 -16.29
C LEU A 720 35.28 -19.05 -16.78
N PRO A 721 35.41 -18.79 -18.08
CA PRO A 721 36.40 -17.84 -18.57
C PRO A 721 36.14 -16.46 -17.98
N ALA A 722 37.19 -15.66 -17.77
CA ALA A 722 37.08 -14.31 -17.26
C ALA A 722 36.09 -13.48 -18.11
N PRO A 723 35.20 -12.67 -17.49
CA PRO A 723 34.19 -11.90 -18.21
C PRO A 723 34.88 -10.83 -19.06
N THR A 724 34.60 -10.81 -20.37
CA THR A 724 35.04 -9.76 -21.28
C THR A 724 34.19 -8.48 -21.17
N ASP A 725 32.93 -8.57 -20.69
CA ASP A 725 32.02 -7.43 -20.45
C ASP A 725 30.91 -7.84 -19.45
N ALA A 726 31.23 -7.89 -18.17
CA ALA A 726 30.20 -8.09 -17.15
C ALA A 726 29.69 -6.72 -16.65
N PRO A 727 28.37 -6.50 -16.48
CA PRO A 727 27.89 -5.35 -15.77
C PRO A 727 28.45 -5.38 -14.33
N SER A 728 29.07 -4.28 -13.93
CA SER A 728 29.67 -4.13 -12.60
C SER A 728 28.62 -4.44 -11.53
N ARG A 729 28.98 -5.38 -10.65
CA ARG A 729 28.19 -5.66 -9.44
C ARG A 729 28.04 -4.34 -8.67
N PRO A 730 26.84 -3.87 -8.33
CA PRO A 730 26.71 -2.71 -7.45
C PRO A 730 27.45 -3.05 -6.15
N ALA A 731 28.36 -2.17 -5.78
CA ALA A 731 29.15 -2.32 -4.55
C ALA A 731 28.17 -2.45 -3.38
N THR A 732 28.05 -3.65 -2.86
CA THR A 732 27.44 -3.89 -1.55
C THR A 732 28.41 -3.22 -0.57
N THR A 733 28.04 -2.07 -0.02
CA THR A 733 28.68 -1.52 1.16
C THR A 733 28.62 -2.61 2.23
N ALA A 734 29.78 -3.22 2.46
CA ALA A 734 29.95 -4.15 3.57
C ALA A 734 29.63 -3.38 4.85
N ASP A 735 28.50 -3.71 5.46
CA ASP A 735 28.23 -3.38 6.85
C ASP A 735 29.32 -4.04 7.69
N THR A 736 30.29 -3.22 8.09
CA THR A 736 31.24 -3.57 9.13
C THR A 736 30.42 -3.75 10.42
N PRO A 737 30.45 -4.92 11.07
CA PRO A 737 29.73 -5.10 12.32
C PRO A 737 30.26 -4.11 13.37
N PRO A 738 29.41 -3.45 14.16
CA PRO A 738 29.88 -2.54 15.20
C PRO A 738 30.72 -3.32 16.22
N ARG A 739 31.93 -2.85 16.46
CA ARG A 739 32.77 -3.29 17.54
C ARG A 739 31.99 -3.05 18.85
N THR A 740 31.68 -4.12 19.55
CA THR A 740 31.28 -4.08 20.96
C THR A 740 32.41 -3.45 21.76
N GLN A 741 32.21 -2.24 22.23
CA GLN A 741 32.99 -1.69 23.35
C GLN A 741 32.37 -2.25 24.64
N GLU A 742 33.17 -3.01 25.38
CA GLU A 742 32.90 -3.32 26.79
C GLU A 742 33.01 -2.03 27.61
N PRO A 743 32.11 -1.79 28.55
CA PRO A 743 32.26 -0.69 29.51
C PRO A 743 33.23 -1.05 30.64
N PRO A 744 33.85 -0.03 31.27
CA PRO A 744 34.76 -0.22 32.41
C PRO A 744 34.03 -0.63 33.68
#